data_a46751b1e31667ce9417f24e0f396195
#
_entry.id   a46751b1e31667ce9417f24e0f396195
#
_cell.length_a   1.000
_cell.length_b   1.000
_cell.length_c   1.000
_cell.angle_alpha   90.00
_cell.angle_beta   90.00
_cell.angle_gamma   90.00
#
_symmetry.space_group_name_H-M   'P 1'
#
loop_
_entity.id
_entity.type
_entity.pdbx_description
1 polymer ?
#
loop_
_entity_poly.entity_id
_entity_poly.type
_entity_poly.pdbx_seq_one_letter_code
_entity_poly.pdbx_strand_id
1 'polypeptide(L)'
;MMSNLKILITKLSTVARTALEKSANACVIQQNYEIEIEHLFLELLNQSLENDLKILLKKYKISSEALADDLKETISQLPKGNTRTPIFAKSIVRLFEQAWLLASAEQNPVIRSGHLLVALLTAPDLYQIATRASSLFDLLPIDSMKHKFLEICEKSVEQQDETKISSDEPEPTDATVTNTKTAKTPALDQYTINLTEKAKKGGIDPVIGREYEIRLMLDILMRRRQNNPILTGEPGVGKTAVVEGLALKIAQGLVPNALKNVHLHVLDMGLLQAGASVKGEFENRLRQVIQEVQASTHPIILFIDEAHTLIGAGGQAGQNDAANLLKPALARGELRTIAATTWAEYKQYFEKDAALSRRFQVVKVEEPTEEVAVDMLRAMIPVMQQHFKLQIDDEAIVTAVHSSHRYISGRQLPDKAVSVLDTAAARVALTQNAQPVKLDQLKAQEHNLKLEQQILENEHRQIPIHHERLETLKAHLESLQKEIHETEEQWQKELELVHKIQDLEAQNHANESEAFDQINLLRKDLAEIQGQQPLVFERVNCQIINEIISDWTGIPVGKMVNDEIKQILTLEDKLGERVMGQDYALTQLVQGIKTSKAKLEDPNKPQGVFLLVGPSGVGKTETALTLANELYGGEQHLITINMSEYQEAHTVSSLKGAPPGYVGYGQGGVLTEAVRRNPYSVVLLDEIEKAHSDVQELFYQVFDKGTLEDGEGRVIDFKNTTILLTSNAGSSAIMQACLNRPVEEWPTAEELIEHLKPSLYKQFKPAFLGRMRVVPYFPLHDDLLVRIIKHKLGKITARIEKQYGTQVQYSDDLVELLLSRCTEVDSGARNVDNILNSTVLPALATEILVALAEQKLPKIIMIDAKDDEIQYVLDPVAKAAKKRTSKKLKSEV
;
A
#
# COMPACT_ATOMS: atom_id res chain seq x y z
N MET A 1 5.33 19.11 -13.64
CA MET A 1 6.23 19.32 -14.80
C MET A 1 6.36 18.09 -15.69
N MET A 2 6.55 16.88 -15.18
CA MET A 2 6.69 15.67 -16.07
C MET A 2 5.42 15.24 -16.83
N SER A 3 4.21 15.50 -16.33
CA SER A 3 2.97 15.16 -17.03
C SER A 3 2.72 15.97 -18.30
N ASN A 4 3.06 17.25 -18.27
CA ASN A 4 2.88 18.13 -19.44
C ASN A 4 3.85 17.79 -20.59
N LEU A 5 5.07 17.38 -20.26
CA LEU A 5 6.06 17.00 -21.27
C LEU A 5 5.63 15.79 -22.11
N LYS A 6 5.02 14.78 -21.48
CA LYS A 6 4.47 13.62 -22.20
C LYS A 6 3.43 14.01 -23.25
N ILE A 7 2.51 14.92 -22.87
CA ILE A 7 1.47 15.42 -23.76
C ILE A 7 2.08 16.22 -24.93
N LEU A 8 3.06 17.07 -24.64
CA LEU A 8 3.73 17.85 -25.69
C LEU A 8 4.50 16.96 -26.68
N ILE A 9 5.14 15.89 -26.20
CA ILE A 9 5.83 14.91 -27.05
C ILE A 9 4.83 14.19 -27.98
N THR A 10 3.61 13.89 -27.52
CA THR A 10 2.59 13.28 -28.41
C THR A 10 2.09 14.23 -29.48
N LYS A 11 2.25 15.55 -29.30
CA LYS A 11 1.86 16.57 -30.28
C LYS A 11 2.97 16.90 -31.30
N LEU A 12 4.18 16.35 -31.15
CA LEU A 12 5.23 16.52 -32.14
C LEU A 12 4.91 15.78 -33.46
N SER A 13 5.29 16.36 -34.60
CA SER A 13 5.28 15.67 -35.90
C SER A 13 6.11 14.39 -35.82
N THR A 14 5.85 13.43 -36.72
CA THR A 14 6.64 12.18 -36.81
C THR A 14 8.14 12.49 -36.99
N VAL A 15 8.46 13.51 -37.78
CA VAL A 15 9.83 14.01 -38.03
C VAL A 15 10.45 14.54 -36.73
N ALA A 16 9.75 15.43 -36.01
CA ALA A 16 10.26 16.01 -34.77
C ALA A 16 10.38 14.95 -33.65
N ARG A 17 9.47 13.98 -33.57
CA ARG A 17 9.53 12.89 -32.61
C ARG A 17 10.70 11.98 -32.87
N THR A 18 10.92 11.56 -34.12
CA THR A 18 12.07 10.74 -34.50
C THR A 18 13.41 11.45 -34.24
N ALA A 19 13.47 12.79 -34.45
CA ALA A 19 14.65 13.57 -34.10
C ALA A 19 14.89 13.58 -32.59
N LEU A 20 13.84 13.70 -31.77
CA LEU A 20 13.94 13.70 -30.31
C LEU A 20 14.45 12.34 -29.78
N GLU A 21 13.96 11.23 -30.33
CA GLU A 21 14.44 9.89 -29.97
C GLU A 21 15.92 9.69 -30.32
N LYS A 22 16.32 10.16 -31.51
CA LYS A 22 17.73 10.10 -31.94
C LYS A 22 18.62 11.01 -31.09
N SER A 23 18.14 12.21 -30.69
CA SER A 23 18.88 13.12 -29.81
C SER A 23 19.10 12.52 -28.43
N ALA A 24 18.14 11.76 -27.91
CA ALA A 24 18.33 11.02 -26.65
C ALA A 24 19.44 9.96 -26.78
N ASN A 25 19.44 9.20 -27.87
CA ASN A 25 20.50 8.22 -28.14
C ASN A 25 21.87 8.89 -28.34
N ALA A 26 21.95 10.00 -29.07
CA ALA A 26 23.19 10.74 -29.26
C ALA A 26 23.75 11.28 -27.92
N CYS A 27 22.87 11.77 -27.02
CA CYS A 27 23.25 12.21 -25.70
C CYS A 27 23.84 11.08 -24.84
N VAL A 28 23.28 9.87 -24.93
CA VAL A 28 23.81 8.66 -24.25
C VAL A 28 25.19 8.30 -24.78
N ILE A 29 25.36 8.26 -26.11
CA ILE A 29 26.64 7.94 -26.75
C ILE A 29 27.73 8.92 -26.36
N GLN A 30 27.40 10.20 -26.25
CA GLN A 30 28.35 11.27 -25.89
C GLN A 30 28.51 11.45 -24.38
N GLN A 31 27.77 10.68 -23.55
CA GLN A 31 27.80 10.70 -22.09
C GLN A 31 27.44 12.07 -21.49
N ASN A 32 26.56 12.83 -22.14
CA ASN A 32 26.07 14.11 -21.60
C ASN A 32 24.98 13.86 -20.54
N TYR A 33 24.80 14.81 -19.60
CA TYR A 33 23.86 14.70 -18.48
C TYR A 33 22.42 15.04 -18.87
N GLU A 34 22.24 15.99 -19.77
CA GLU A 34 20.93 16.50 -20.20
C GLU A 34 20.84 16.51 -21.72
N ILE A 35 19.63 16.24 -22.23
CA ILE A 35 19.31 16.40 -23.65
C ILE A 35 19.03 17.88 -23.88
N GLU A 36 19.91 18.58 -24.56
CA GLU A 36 19.83 20.01 -24.85
C GLU A 36 19.22 20.28 -26.24
N ILE A 37 18.86 21.55 -26.50
CA ILE A 37 18.28 22.02 -27.77
C ILE A 37 19.18 21.69 -28.95
N GLU A 38 20.49 21.83 -28.78
CA GLU A 38 21.51 21.58 -29.80
C GLU A 38 21.47 20.13 -30.30
N HIS A 39 21.25 19.15 -29.41
CA HIS A 39 21.06 17.73 -29.81
C HIS A 39 19.84 17.57 -30.71
N LEU A 40 18.72 18.21 -30.37
CA LEU A 40 17.47 18.11 -31.13
C LEU A 40 17.62 18.74 -32.54
N PHE A 41 18.17 19.95 -32.62
CA PHE A 41 18.34 20.63 -33.92
C PHE A 41 19.39 19.96 -34.79
N LEU A 42 20.44 19.41 -34.21
CA LEU A 42 21.42 18.61 -34.95
C LEU A 42 20.76 17.37 -35.59
N GLU A 43 19.93 16.66 -34.85
CA GLU A 43 19.24 15.47 -35.39
C GLU A 43 18.15 15.84 -36.40
N LEU A 44 17.51 16.99 -36.28
CA LEU A 44 16.60 17.53 -37.31
C LEU A 44 17.35 17.82 -38.63
N LEU A 45 18.57 18.32 -38.53
CA LEU A 45 19.44 18.57 -39.71
C LEU A 45 19.99 17.27 -40.35
N ASN A 46 20.26 16.26 -39.52
CA ASN A 46 20.83 14.98 -40.00
C ASN A 46 19.79 14.05 -40.67
N GLN A 47 18.50 14.32 -40.57
CA GLN A 47 17.50 13.52 -41.25
C GLN A 47 17.61 13.62 -42.77
N SER A 48 17.35 12.52 -43.49
CA SER A 48 17.39 12.50 -44.95
C SER A 48 16.21 13.20 -45.63
N LEU A 49 15.10 13.40 -44.89
CA LEU A 49 13.86 14.01 -45.37
C LEU A 49 13.95 15.55 -45.42
N GLU A 50 13.29 16.16 -46.40
CA GLU A 50 13.13 17.62 -46.45
C GLU A 50 12.06 18.08 -45.45
N ASN A 51 12.46 18.40 -44.22
CA ASN A 51 11.65 18.98 -43.15
C ASN A 51 11.55 20.50 -43.25
N ASP A 52 10.64 21.11 -42.46
CA ASP A 52 10.44 22.56 -42.45
C ASP A 52 11.70 23.33 -42.15
N LEU A 53 12.53 22.87 -41.22
CA LEU A 53 13.80 23.47 -40.83
C LEU A 53 14.73 23.60 -42.05
N LYS A 54 14.91 22.54 -42.81
CA LYS A 54 15.81 22.53 -44.01
C LYS A 54 15.28 23.43 -45.11
N ILE A 55 13.96 23.42 -45.35
CA ILE A 55 13.32 24.26 -46.34
C ILE A 55 13.52 25.75 -45.99
N LEU A 56 13.38 26.12 -44.75
CA LEU A 56 13.57 27.47 -44.26
C LEU A 56 15.04 27.91 -44.40
N LEU A 57 16.00 27.08 -43.98
CA LEU A 57 17.44 27.37 -44.14
C LEU A 57 17.81 27.53 -45.61
N LYS A 58 17.32 26.67 -46.50
CA LYS A 58 17.56 26.77 -47.93
C LYS A 58 16.99 28.06 -48.56
N LYS A 59 15.80 28.48 -48.13
CA LYS A 59 15.17 29.71 -48.59
C LYS A 59 15.97 30.95 -48.22
N TYR A 60 16.49 31.01 -46.98
CA TYR A 60 17.26 32.11 -46.48
C TYR A 60 18.78 32.00 -46.78
N LYS A 61 19.20 31.04 -47.63
CA LYS A 61 20.57 30.79 -48.07
C LYS A 61 21.55 30.51 -46.92
N ILE A 62 21.10 29.88 -45.86
CA ILE A 62 21.95 29.44 -44.75
C ILE A 62 22.40 27.99 -45.02
N SER A 63 23.70 27.73 -44.88
CA SER A 63 24.24 26.39 -45.04
C SER A 63 23.83 25.48 -43.86
N SER A 64 23.09 24.40 -44.18
CA SER A 64 22.72 23.40 -43.18
C SER A 64 23.93 22.63 -42.63
N GLU A 65 24.99 22.49 -43.43
CA GLU A 65 26.24 21.82 -43.03
C GLU A 65 27.03 22.69 -42.03
N ALA A 66 27.17 24.02 -42.31
CA ALA A 66 27.84 24.90 -41.40
C ALA A 66 27.10 25.03 -40.04
N LEU A 67 25.75 25.09 -40.04
CA LEU A 67 24.96 25.08 -38.83
C LEU A 67 25.09 23.78 -38.04
N ALA A 68 25.17 22.63 -38.75
CA ALA A 68 25.35 21.32 -38.10
C ALA A 68 26.74 21.19 -37.46
N ASP A 69 27.77 21.80 -38.07
CA ASP A 69 29.13 21.75 -37.52
C ASP A 69 29.27 22.67 -36.29
N ASP A 70 28.65 23.87 -36.29
CA ASP A 70 28.58 24.76 -35.13
C ASP A 70 27.86 24.05 -33.93
N LEU A 71 26.74 23.39 -34.21
CA LEU A 71 25.99 22.62 -33.18
C LEU A 71 26.83 21.44 -32.63
N LYS A 72 27.60 20.72 -33.48
CA LYS A 72 28.51 19.65 -33.03
C LYS A 72 29.60 20.21 -32.12
N GLU A 73 30.16 21.36 -32.47
CA GLU A 73 31.19 22.00 -31.66
C GLU A 73 30.64 22.39 -30.29
N THR A 74 29.46 23.00 -30.24
CA THR A 74 28.77 23.33 -28.98
C THR A 74 28.46 22.11 -28.12
N ILE A 75 27.95 21.04 -28.72
CA ILE A 75 27.69 19.77 -28.02
C ILE A 75 28.99 19.17 -27.45
N SER A 76 30.12 19.31 -28.19
CA SER A 76 31.40 18.80 -27.71
C SER A 76 31.93 19.45 -26.44
N GLN A 77 31.51 20.70 -26.18
CA GLN A 77 31.83 21.49 -24.98
C GLN A 77 30.92 21.22 -23.79
N LEU A 78 29.81 20.49 -23.95
CA LEU A 78 28.91 20.12 -22.86
C LEU A 78 29.56 19.17 -21.85
N PRO A 79 29.16 19.21 -20.55
CA PRO A 79 29.69 18.30 -19.52
C PRO A 79 29.49 16.85 -19.89
N LYS A 80 30.55 16.04 -19.76
CA LYS A 80 30.58 14.58 -20.09
C LYS A 80 30.81 13.76 -18.83
N GLY A 81 30.45 12.47 -18.89
CA GLY A 81 30.67 11.51 -17.79
C GLY A 81 29.39 10.98 -17.16
N ASN A 82 28.25 11.14 -17.81
CA ASN A 82 27.00 10.58 -17.35
C ASN A 82 26.92 9.06 -17.63
N THR A 83 26.71 8.28 -16.58
CA THR A 83 26.46 6.81 -16.67
C THR A 83 25.00 6.42 -16.46
N ARG A 84 24.11 7.41 -16.27
CA ARG A 84 22.68 7.22 -16.08
C ARG A 84 21.89 7.67 -17.30
N THR A 85 20.61 7.31 -17.37
CA THR A 85 19.72 7.82 -18.42
C THR A 85 19.65 9.34 -18.38
N PRO A 86 19.95 10.06 -19.51
CA PRO A 86 19.93 11.51 -19.54
C PRO A 86 18.49 12.04 -19.34
N ILE A 87 18.38 13.20 -18.72
CA ILE A 87 17.11 13.91 -18.53
C ILE A 87 16.95 15.01 -19.56
N PHE A 88 15.72 15.46 -19.81
CA PHE A 88 15.48 16.61 -20.67
C PHE A 88 15.88 17.90 -19.96
N ALA A 89 16.66 18.73 -20.64
CA ALA A 89 16.97 20.08 -20.16
C ALA A 89 15.70 20.94 -20.04
N LYS A 90 15.72 21.88 -19.13
CA LYS A 90 14.59 22.81 -18.94
C LYS A 90 14.32 23.66 -20.20
N SER A 91 15.36 23.92 -20.97
CA SER A 91 15.34 24.60 -22.26
C SER A 91 14.47 23.88 -23.29
N ILE A 92 14.55 22.55 -23.39
CA ILE A 92 13.73 21.74 -24.32
C ILE A 92 12.26 21.77 -23.92
N VAL A 93 11.96 21.63 -22.61
CA VAL A 93 10.58 21.69 -22.14
C VAL A 93 9.95 23.03 -22.52
N ARG A 94 10.68 24.11 -22.29
CA ARG A 94 10.24 25.47 -22.64
C ARG A 94 10.10 25.67 -24.14
N LEU A 95 10.97 25.09 -24.92
CA LEU A 95 10.88 25.12 -26.38
C LEU A 95 9.60 24.45 -26.88
N PHE A 96 9.25 23.30 -26.36
CA PHE A 96 8.00 22.63 -26.74
C PHE A 96 6.75 23.37 -26.28
N GLU A 97 6.77 23.98 -25.11
CA GLU A 97 5.66 24.81 -24.64
C GLU A 97 5.43 26.02 -25.58
N GLN A 98 6.49 26.73 -25.94
CA GLN A 98 6.40 27.86 -26.85
C GLN A 98 6.01 27.45 -28.28
N ALA A 99 6.55 26.36 -28.77
CA ALA A 99 6.20 25.81 -30.08
C ALA A 99 4.73 25.37 -30.16
N TRP A 100 4.22 24.80 -29.06
CA TRP A 100 2.80 24.43 -28.99
C TRP A 100 1.89 25.66 -28.96
N LEU A 101 2.27 26.72 -28.26
CA LEU A 101 1.51 27.98 -28.28
C LEU A 101 1.42 28.56 -29.70
N LEU A 102 2.52 28.50 -30.46
CA LEU A 102 2.53 28.98 -31.86
C LEU A 102 1.67 28.07 -32.76
N ALA A 103 1.82 26.74 -32.66
CA ALA A 103 1.03 25.79 -33.42
C ALA A 103 -0.48 25.92 -33.11
N SER A 104 -0.84 26.08 -31.85
CA SER A 104 -2.24 26.29 -31.43
C SER A 104 -2.83 27.61 -31.93
N ALA A 105 -2.03 28.69 -31.94
CA ALA A 105 -2.46 29.97 -32.49
C ALA A 105 -2.75 29.91 -33.99
N GLU A 106 -2.07 29.02 -34.72
CA GLU A 106 -2.25 28.76 -36.15
C GLU A 106 -3.27 27.64 -36.44
N GLN A 107 -3.98 27.16 -35.40
CA GLN A 107 -4.94 26.04 -35.46
C GLN A 107 -4.34 24.72 -35.99
N ASN A 108 -3.05 24.55 -35.81
CA ASN A 108 -2.37 23.34 -36.24
C ASN A 108 -2.35 22.30 -35.09
N PRO A 109 -2.84 21.05 -35.31
CA PRO A 109 -2.90 20.03 -34.27
C PRO A 109 -1.53 19.42 -33.92
N VAL A 110 -0.49 19.72 -34.70
CA VAL A 110 0.84 19.12 -34.61
C VAL A 110 1.94 20.17 -34.51
N ILE A 111 2.94 19.93 -33.66
CA ILE A 111 4.15 20.76 -33.58
C ILE A 111 5.13 20.29 -34.66
N ARG A 112 5.34 21.08 -35.68
CA ARG A 112 6.28 20.83 -36.79
C ARG A 112 7.66 21.39 -36.44
N SER A 113 8.71 20.98 -37.18
CA SER A 113 10.09 21.51 -36.99
C SER A 113 10.17 23.03 -37.26
N GLY A 114 9.29 23.56 -38.11
CA GLY A 114 9.14 25.00 -38.31
C GLY A 114 8.65 25.74 -37.05
N HIS A 115 7.67 25.21 -36.34
CA HIS A 115 7.22 25.78 -35.07
C HIS A 115 8.32 25.77 -34.00
N LEU A 116 9.15 24.69 -33.95
CA LEU A 116 10.31 24.65 -33.05
C LEU A 116 11.34 25.71 -33.36
N LEU A 117 11.61 25.96 -34.64
CA LEU A 117 12.56 27.02 -35.03
C LEU A 117 12.01 28.41 -34.70
N VAL A 118 10.74 28.71 -35.00
CA VAL A 118 10.12 29.99 -34.69
C VAL A 118 10.06 30.22 -33.17
N ALA A 119 9.75 29.20 -32.39
CA ALA A 119 9.74 29.24 -30.94
C ALA A 119 11.15 29.53 -30.38
N LEU A 120 12.16 28.86 -30.92
CA LEU A 120 13.57 29.09 -30.53
C LEU A 120 14.00 30.55 -30.74
N LEU A 121 13.59 31.15 -31.84
CA LEU A 121 14.00 32.50 -32.20
C LEU A 121 13.12 33.61 -31.58
N THR A 122 11.92 33.27 -31.10
CA THR A 122 10.95 34.25 -30.57
C THR A 122 11.08 34.48 -29.08
N ALA A 123 11.35 33.42 -28.31
CA ALA A 123 11.46 33.51 -26.87
C ALA A 123 12.84 34.05 -26.45
N PRO A 124 12.95 35.14 -25.67
CA PRO A 124 14.23 35.80 -25.38
C PRO A 124 15.26 34.90 -24.71
N ASP A 125 14.82 33.99 -23.83
CA ASP A 125 15.67 33.04 -23.15
C ASP A 125 16.19 31.92 -24.07
N LEU A 126 15.37 31.44 -25.01
CA LEU A 126 15.77 30.44 -26.01
C LEU A 126 16.64 31.07 -27.14
N TYR A 127 16.37 32.27 -27.52
CA TYR A 127 17.16 33.03 -28.50
C TYR A 127 18.62 33.19 -28.06
N GLN A 128 18.86 33.48 -26.77
CA GLN A 128 20.24 33.55 -26.24
C GLN A 128 20.97 32.18 -26.34
N ILE A 129 20.25 31.04 -26.19
CA ILE A 129 20.83 29.73 -26.36
C ILE A 129 21.15 29.48 -27.85
N ALA A 130 20.24 29.84 -28.76
CA ALA A 130 20.44 29.73 -30.19
C ALA A 130 21.63 30.49 -30.69
N THR A 131 21.75 31.81 -30.35
CA THR A 131 22.87 32.66 -30.78
C THR A 131 24.20 32.27 -30.18
N ARG A 132 24.19 31.70 -28.98
CA ARG A 132 25.39 31.11 -28.38
C ARG A 132 25.84 29.84 -29.11
N ALA A 133 24.89 29.04 -29.59
CA ALA A 133 25.19 27.81 -30.31
C ALA A 133 25.70 28.09 -31.76
N SER A 134 25.10 29.05 -32.43
CA SER A 134 25.57 29.47 -33.77
C SER A 134 25.10 30.88 -34.11
N SER A 135 25.98 31.71 -34.62
CA SER A 135 25.64 33.07 -35.13
C SER A 135 24.78 33.01 -36.40
N LEU A 136 24.62 31.86 -37.02
CA LEU A 136 23.79 31.71 -38.22
C LEU A 136 22.29 31.85 -37.92
N PHE A 137 21.87 31.66 -36.67
CA PHE A 137 20.51 31.91 -36.26
C PHE A 137 20.11 33.38 -36.31
N ASP A 138 21.04 34.33 -36.15
CA ASP A 138 20.81 35.76 -36.23
C ASP A 138 20.47 36.24 -37.67
N LEU A 139 20.82 35.45 -38.69
CA LEU A 139 20.56 35.76 -40.08
C LEU A 139 19.09 35.46 -40.50
N LEU A 140 18.31 34.82 -39.64
CA LEU A 140 16.93 34.46 -39.92
C LEU A 140 15.97 35.62 -39.59
N PRO A 141 15.16 36.07 -40.56
CA PRO A 141 14.23 37.21 -40.35
C PRO A 141 12.97 36.75 -39.60
N ILE A 142 12.96 36.93 -38.29
CA ILE A 142 11.93 36.41 -37.34
C ILE A 142 10.53 36.89 -37.71
N ASP A 143 10.37 38.20 -38.02
CA ASP A 143 9.07 38.80 -38.31
C ASP A 143 8.42 38.24 -39.60
N SER A 144 9.21 37.93 -40.61
CA SER A 144 8.70 37.32 -41.83
C SER A 144 8.40 35.82 -41.66
N MET A 145 9.07 35.16 -40.74
CA MET A 145 8.88 33.75 -40.48
C MET A 145 7.61 33.51 -39.64
N LYS A 146 7.33 34.32 -38.63
CA LYS A 146 6.14 34.18 -37.77
C LYS A 146 4.81 34.10 -38.53
N HIS A 147 4.71 34.76 -39.67
CA HIS A 147 3.44 34.91 -40.39
C HIS A 147 3.38 34.10 -41.67
N LYS A 148 4.51 33.56 -42.17
CA LYS A 148 4.57 32.99 -43.53
C LYS A 148 5.27 31.64 -43.60
N PHE A 149 5.72 31.05 -42.48
CA PHE A 149 6.48 29.81 -42.60
C PHE A 149 5.66 28.65 -43.13
N LEU A 150 4.37 28.59 -42.79
CA LEU A 150 3.46 27.55 -43.33
C LEU A 150 3.33 27.62 -44.85
N GLU A 151 3.19 28.83 -45.42
CA GLU A 151 3.18 29.02 -46.86
C GLU A 151 4.54 28.64 -47.50
N ILE A 152 5.65 28.91 -46.81
CA ILE A 152 6.99 28.58 -47.28
C ILE A 152 7.22 27.06 -47.27
N CYS A 153 6.62 26.38 -46.32
CA CYS A 153 6.82 24.96 -46.07
C CYS A 153 5.68 24.05 -46.62
N GLU A 154 4.90 24.56 -47.59
CA GLU A 154 3.84 23.81 -48.24
C GLU A 154 4.29 22.45 -48.84
N LYS A 155 5.55 22.33 -49.23
CA LYS A 155 6.15 21.10 -49.83
C LYS A 155 6.86 20.20 -48.84
N SER A 156 6.76 20.50 -47.58
CA SER A 156 7.41 19.74 -46.50
C SER A 156 6.72 18.39 -46.28
N VAL A 157 7.51 17.37 -45.95
CA VAL A 157 7.02 16.05 -45.56
C VAL A 157 6.12 16.13 -44.30
N GLU A 158 6.34 17.12 -43.44
CA GLU A 158 5.57 17.32 -42.21
C GLU A 158 4.13 17.77 -42.44
N GLN A 159 3.76 18.22 -43.64
CA GLN A 159 2.37 18.54 -44.00
C GLN A 159 1.50 17.30 -44.16
N GLN A 160 2.10 16.14 -44.50
CA GLN A 160 1.38 14.87 -44.58
C GLN A 160 0.96 14.31 -43.22
N ASP A 161 1.58 14.73 -42.14
CA ASP A 161 1.20 14.36 -40.78
C ASP A 161 -0.10 15.02 -40.34
N GLU A 162 -0.41 16.21 -40.88
CA GLU A 162 -1.68 16.92 -40.66
C GLU A 162 -2.86 16.17 -41.26
N THR A 163 -2.65 15.53 -42.42
CA THR A 163 -3.71 14.79 -43.14
C THR A 163 -3.93 13.39 -42.55
N LYS A 164 -2.93 12.77 -41.94
CA LYS A 164 -3.06 11.42 -41.33
C LYS A 164 -3.78 11.41 -39.99
N ILE A 165 -3.71 12.48 -39.21
CA ILE A 165 -4.43 12.60 -37.95
C ILE A 165 -5.90 12.91 -38.16
N SER A 166 -6.27 13.46 -39.34
CA SER A 166 -7.66 13.66 -39.77
C SER A 166 -8.28 12.46 -40.46
N SER A 167 -7.55 11.37 -40.71
CA SER A 167 -7.99 10.20 -41.49
C SER A 167 -7.97 8.86 -40.74
N ASP A 168 -7.75 8.81 -39.43
CA ASP A 168 -7.91 7.60 -38.62
C ASP A 168 -9.32 7.48 -38.01
N GLU A 169 -10.36 7.81 -38.82
CA GLU A 169 -11.71 7.29 -38.65
C GLU A 169 -11.93 6.17 -39.67
N PRO A 170 -12.40 4.98 -39.25
CA PRO A 170 -12.72 3.90 -40.18
C PRO A 170 -13.91 4.31 -41.05
N GLU A 171 -13.76 4.23 -42.38
CA GLU A 171 -14.83 4.45 -43.38
C GLU A 171 -16.03 3.56 -43.06
N PRO A 172 -17.26 4.13 -43.01
CA PRO A 172 -18.47 3.33 -43.02
C PRO A 172 -18.88 3.08 -44.48
N THR A 173 -18.96 1.81 -44.84
CA THR A 173 -19.66 1.35 -46.05
C THR A 173 -21.14 1.79 -46.07
N ASP A 174 -21.53 2.33 -47.19
CA ASP A 174 -22.85 2.72 -47.63
C ASP A 174 -24.09 2.24 -46.86
N ALA A 175 -24.89 3.20 -46.38
CA ALA A 175 -26.35 3.15 -46.50
C ALA A 175 -26.97 4.53 -46.16
N THR A 176 -27.52 5.15 -47.20
CA THR A 176 -28.68 6.06 -47.24
C THR A 176 -28.79 7.25 -46.28
N VAL A 177 -28.61 8.39 -46.89
CA VAL A 177 -28.93 9.75 -46.45
C VAL A 177 -30.33 9.87 -45.83
N THR A 178 -30.38 10.30 -44.55
CA THR A 178 -31.47 11.16 -44.06
C THR A 178 -30.87 12.26 -43.18
N ASN A 179 -31.02 13.49 -43.65
CA ASN A 179 -30.64 14.72 -42.97
C ASN A 179 -31.33 14.87 -41.61
N THR A 180 -30.58 14.79 -40.52
CA THR A 180 -30.94 15.44 -39.25
C THR A 180 -29.74 16.25 -38.76
N LYS A 181 -29.93 17.56 -38.66
CA LYS A 181 -28.96 18.50 -38.10
C LYS A 181 -28.71 18.15 -36.63
N THR A 182 -27.67 17.39 -36.33
CA THR A 182 -27.16 17.23 -34.97
C THR A 182 -26.41 18.49 -34.57
N ALA A 183 -26.86 19.15 -33.52
CA ALA A 183 -26.14 20.26 -32.90
C ALA A 183 -24.75 19.77 -32.46
N LYS A 184 -23.70 20.45 -32.92
CA LYS A 184 -22.33 20.17 -32.47
C LYS A 184 -22.21 20.49 -30.96
N THR A 185 -21.81 19.52 -30.16
CA THR A 185 -21.64 19.63 -28.71
C THR A 185 -20.14 19.50 -28.30
N PRO A 186 -19.27 20.44 -28.77
CA PRO A 186 -17.81 20.28 -28.61
C PRO A 186 -17.34 20.25 -27.15
N ALA A 187 -18.02 20.96 -26.23
CA ALA A 187 -17.63 20.98 -24.84
C ALA A 187 -18.05 19.72 -24.08
N LEU A 188 -19.23 19.16 -24.42
CA LEU A 188 -19.65 17.86 -23.87
C LEU A 188 -18.71 16.73 -24.30
N ASP A 189 -18.33 16.69 -25.57
CA ASP A 189 -17.46 15.64 -26.12
C ASP A 189 -16.03 15.77 -25.54
N GLN A 190 -15.59 16.99 -25.23
CA GLN A 190 -14.23 17.25 -24.72
C GLN A 190 -14.09 17.03 -23.21
N TYR A 191 -15.11 17.36 -22.41
CA TYR A 191 -15.03 17.39 -20.95
C TYR A 191 -15.91 16.35 -20.26
N THR A 192 -16.63 15.50 -21.02
CA THR A 192 -17.48 14.46 -20.44
C THR A 192 -17.34 13.13 -21.15
N ILE A 193 -17.64 12.04 -20.44
CA ILE A 193 -17.68 10.68 -20.97
C ILE A 193 -19.13 10.20 -20.95
N ASN A 194 -19.67 9.77 -22.11
CA ASN A 194 -21.03 9.24 -22.20
C ASN A 194 -21.10 7.78 -21.74
N LEU A 195 -21.55 7.56 -20.48
CA LEU A 195 -21.69 6.22 -19.90
C LEU A 195 -22.78 5.39 -20.60
N THR A 196 -23.84 6.02 -21.05
CA THR A 196 -24.95 5.29 -21.74
C THR A 196 -24.48 4.70 -23.06
N GLU A 197 -23.64 5.40 -23.81
CA GLU A 197 -23.03 4.86 -25.03
C GLU A 197 -21.99 3.77 -24.71
N LYS A 198 -21.15 4.00 -23.69
CA LYS A 198 -20.20 2.99 -23.21
C LYS A 198 -20.91 1.71 -22.80
N ALA A 199 -22.08 1.81 -22.12
CA ALA A 199 -22.91 0.68 -21.74
C ALA A 199 -23.48 -0.06 -22.98
N LYS A 200 -23.94 0.67 -24.00
CA LYS A 200 -24.47 0.07 -25.27
C LYS A 200 -23.37 -0.68 -26.03
N LYS A 201 -22.11 -0.22 -25.94
CA LYS A 201 -20.94 -0.86 -26.59
C LYS A 201 -20.39 -2.04 -25.76
N GLY A 202 -20.98 -2.36 -24.61
CA GLY A 202 -20.49 -3.43 -23.72
C GLY A 202 -19.21 -3.08 -22.93
N GLY A 203 -18.87 -1.79 -22.82
CA GLY A 203 -17.64 -1.34 -22.15
C GLY A 203 -17.81 -1.04 -20.65
N ILE A 204 -18.91 -1.48 -20.03
CA ILE A 204 -19.16 -1.36 -18.58
C ILE A 204 -19.32 -2.75 -17.99
N ASP A 205 -18.64 -3.01 -16.88
CA ASP A 205 -18.72 -4.27 -16.18
C ASP A 205 -20.11 -4.51 -15.56
N PRO A 206 -20.54 -5.76 -15.39
CA PRO A 206 -21.79 -6.08 -14.74
C PRO A 206 -21.82 -5.58 -13.30
N VAL A 207 -22.89 -4.87 -12.91
CA VAL A 207 -23.08 -4.36 -11.54
C VAL A 207 -24.14 -5.20 -10.85
N ILE A 208 -23.73 -5.88 -9.79
CA ILE A 208 -24.56 -6.75 -8.94
C ILE A 208 -24.51 -6.23 -7.50
N GLY A 209 -25.57 -6.51 -6.69
CA GLY A 209 -25.64 -6.18 -5.28
C GLY A 209 -25.83 -4.70 -4.96
N ARG A 210 -26.25 -3.89 -5.96
CA ARG A 210 -26.55 -2.46 -5.82
C ARG A 210 -27.94 -2.09 -6.32
N GLU A 211 -28.83 -3.07 -6.41
CA GLU A 211 -30.19 -2.91 -6.95
C GLU A 211 -31.01 -1.93 -6.13
N TYR A 212 -30.85 -1.91 -4.82
CA TYR A 212 -31.56 -1.02 -3.91
C TYR A 212 -31.17 0.44 -4.13
N GLU A 213 -29.86 0.73 -4.17
CA GLU A 213 -29.35 2.07 -4.38
C GLU A 213 -29.71 2.60 -5.77
N ILE A 214 -29.60 1.75 -6.80
CA ILE A 214 -30.02 2.10 -8.17
C ILE A 214 -31.52 2.41 -8.21
N ARG A 215 -32.35 1.61 -7.53
CA ARG A 215 -33.80 1.86 -7.46
C ARG A 215 -34.10 3.17 -6.74
N LEU A 216 -33.43 3.44 -5.63
CA LEU A 216 -33.59 4.68 -4.88
C LEU A 216 -33.17 5.90 -5.72
N MET A 217 -32.10 5.78 -6.51
CA MET A 217 -31.72 6.83 -7.47
C MET A 217 -32.80 7.06 -8.53
N LEU A 218 -33.37 5.99 -9.10
CA LEU A 218 -34.48 6.10 -10.07
C LEU A 218 -35.67 6.82 -9.45
N ASP A 219 -36.03 6.45 -8.21
CA ASP A 219 -37.15 7.09 -7.49
C ASP A 219 -36.89 8.60 -7.25
N ILE A 220 -35.65 8.97 -6.92
CA ILE A 220 -35.29 10.38 -6.73
C ILE A 220 -35.32 11.14 -8.05
N LEU A 221 -34.75 10.59 -9.13
CA LEU A 221 -34.73 11.20 -10.46
C LEU A 221 -36.13 11.43 -11.04
N MET A 222 -37.13 10.63 -10.62
CA MET A 222 -38.53 10.78 -11.04
C MET A 222 -39.29 11.85 -10.25
N ARG A 223 -38.75 12.38 -9.16
CA ARG A 223 -39.41 13.39 -8.34
C ARG A 223 -39.50 14.73 -9.08
N ARG A 224 -40.50 15.52 -8.72
CA ARG A 224 -40.69 16.88 -9.22
C ARG A 224 -39.73 17.89 -8.55
N ARG A 225 -39.36 17.66 -7.29
CA ARG A 225 -38.43 18.48 -6.48
C ARG A 225 -37.45 17.58 -5.78
N GLN A 226 -36.27 18.08 -5.45
CA GLN A 226 -35.19 17.28 -4.87
C GLN A 226 -34.92 16.03 -5.72
N ASN A 227 -34.75 16.25 -7.00
CA ASN A 227 -34.59 15.19 -8.02
C ASN A 227 -33.13 14.93 -8.39
N ASN A 228 -32.16 15.42 -7.61
CA ASN A 228 -30.76 15.15 -7.78
C ASN A 228 -30.27 14.24 -6.67
N PRO A 229 -29.93 12.96 -6.94
CA PRO A 229 -29.32 12.09 -5.94
C PRO A 229 -27.87 12.49 -5.66
N ILE A 230 -27.48 12.41 -4.39
CA ILE A 230 -26.07 12.46 -3.98
C ILE A 230 -25.70 11.16 -3.28
N LEU A 231 -24.78 10.42 -3.88
CA LEU A 231 -24.22 9.18 -3.34
C LEU A 231 -23.21 9.52 -2.26
N THR A 232 -23.45 9.04 -1.03
CA THR A 232 -22.54 9.23 0.08
C THR A 232 -22.05 7.90 0.59
N GLY A 233 -20.74 7.77 0.80
CA GLY A 233 -20.11 6.54 1.30
C GLY A 233 -18.61 6.65 1.31
N GLU A 234 -17.95 5.74 2.01
CA GLU A 234 -16.49 5.71 2.10
C GLU A 234 -15.85 5.43 0.71
N PRO A 235 -14.57 5.80 0.51
CA PRO A 235 -13.84 5.45 -0.71
C PRO A 235 -13.79 3.93 -0.91
N GLY A 236 -13.99 3.46 -2.15
CA GLY A 236 -13.92 2.03 -2.48
C GLY A 236 -15.21 1.23 -2.29
N VAL A 237 -16.30 1.81 -1.76
CA VAL A 237 -17.59 1.09 -1.62
C VAL A 237 -18.34 0.91 -2.95
N GLY A 238 -17.86 1.48 -4.05
CA GLY A 238 -18.48 1.32 -5.38
C GLY A 238 -19.54 2.37 -5.72
N LYS A 239 -19.41 3.62 -5.27
CA LYS A 239 -20.34 4.72 -5.62
C LYS A 239 -20.45 4.91 -7.15
N THR A 240 -19.34 4.89 -7.86
CA THR A 240 -19.28 5.02 -9.30
C THR A 240 -19.96 3.82 -10.00
N ALA A 241 -19.78 2.61 -9.49
CA ALA A 241 -20.44 1.40 -9.99
C ALA A 241 -21.98 1.47 -9.90
N VAL A 242 -22.52 2.12 -8.85
CA VAL A 242 -24.00 2.35 -8.76
C VAL A 242 -24.49 3.19 -9.93
N VAL A 243 -23.72 4.20 -10.35
CA VAL A 243 -24.06 5.06 -11.50
C VAL A 243 -23.88 4.31 -12.83
N GLU A 244 -22.84 3.49 -12.93
CA GLU A 244 -22.62 2.61 -14.09
C GLU A 244 -23.75 1.58 -14.22
N GLY A 245 -24.23 1.01 -13.10
CA GLY A 245 -25.39 0.14 -13.06
C GLY A 245 -26.68 0.83 -13.53
N LEU A 246 -26.85 2.12 -13.21
CA LEU A 246 -27.94 2.91 -13.76
C LEU A 246 -27.81 3.08 -15.28
N ALA A 247 -26.60 3.36 -15.79
CA ALA A 247 -26.34 3.46 -17.23
C ALA A 247 -26.64 2.15 -17.97
N LEU A 248 -26.28 1.01 -17.38
CA LEU A 248 -26.61 -0.32 -17.91
C LEU A 248 -28.13 -0.52 -17.98
N LYS A 249 -28.88 -0.18 -16.93
CA LYS A 249 -30.37 -0.29 -16.94
C LYS A 249 -31.01 0.64 -17.96
N ILE A 250 -30.49 1.85 -18.17
CA ILE A 250 -30.94 2.77 -19.23
C ILE A 250 -30.67 2.16 -20.61
N ALA A 251 -29.47 1.64 -20.84
CA ALA A 251 -29.10 1.02 -22.11
C ALA A 251 -29.94 -0.21 -22.46
N GLN A 252 -30.32 -1.00 -21.45
CA GLN A 252 -31.22 -2.16 -21.58
C GLN A 252 -32.71 -1.80 -21.65
N GLY A 253 -33.06 -0.53 -21.45
CA GLY A 253 -34.45 -0.10 -21.43
C GLY A 253 -35.24 -0.48 -20.17
N LEU A 254 -34.59 -0.97 -19.14
CA LEU A 254 -35.15 -1.42 -17.85
C LEU A 254 -35.37 -0.25 -16.87
N VAL A 255 -35.79 0.90 -17.40
CA VAL A 255 -36.06 2.12 -16.63
C VAL A 255 -37.44 2.69 -16.99
N PRO A 256 -38.05 3.55 -16.14
CA PRO A 256 -39.28 4.23 -16.48
C PRO A 256 -39.20 4.99 -17.79
N ASN A 257 -40.34 5.13 -18.51
CA ASN A 257 -40.41 5.74 -19.85
C ASN A 257 -39.78 7.14 -19.91
N ALA A 258 -39.86 7.92 -18.85
CA ALA A 258 -39.24 9.24 -18.74
C ALA A 258 -37.71 9.24 -18.78
N LEU A 259 -37.07 8.10 -18.51
CA LEU A 259 -35.61 7.95 -18.46
C LEU A 259 -35.04 7.09 -19.61
N LYS A 260 -35.86 6.51 -20.47
CA LYS A 260 -35.40 5.62 -21.58
C LYS A 260 -34.48 6.31 -22.58
N ASN A 261 -34.69 7.61 -22.83
CA ASN A 261 -33.94 8.37 -23.84
C ASN A 261 -32.93 9.33 -23.18
N VAL A 262 -32.57 9.08 -21.94
CA VAL A 262 -31.61 9.91 -21.20
C VAL A 262 -30.19 9.46 -21.51
N HIS A 263 -29.30 10.42 -21.73
CA HIS A 263 -27.85 10.21 -21.79
C HIS A 263 -27.23 10.55 -20.46
N LEU A 264 -26.47 9.63 -19.91
CA LEU A 264 -25.72 9.81 -18.66
C LEU A 264 -24.27 10.14 -18.99
N HIS A 265 -23.84 11.34 -18.63
CA HIS A 265 -22.48 11.83 -18.87
C HIS A 265 -21.72 11.99 -17.57
N VAL A 266 -20.50 11.49 -17.50
CA VAL A 266 -19.55 11.75 -16.39
C VAL A 266 -18.78 13.01 -16.69
N LEU A 267 -18.79 13.96 -15.77
CA LEU A 267 -17.96 15.17 -15.85
C LEU A 267 -16.53 14.86 -15.43
N ASP A 268 -15.58 15.05 -16.35
CA ASP A 268 -14.15 14.86 -16.04
C ASP A 268 -13.56 16.14 -15.44
N MET A 269 -13.37 16.11 -14.13
CA MET A 269 -12.80 17.24 -13.38
C MET A 269 -11.35 17.50 -13.74
N GLY A 270 -10.60 16.43 -14.08
CA GLY A 270 -9.19 16.55 -14.49
C GLY A 270 -9.04 17.31 -15.82
N LEU A 271 -9.88 16.98 -16.81
CA LEU A 271 -9.88 17.67 -18.11
C LEU A 271 -10.37 19.13 -17.98
N LEU A 272 -11.33 19.40 -17.12
CA LEU A 272 -11.79 20.77 -16.86
C LEU A 272 -10.71 21.65 -16.24
N GLN A 273 -9.89 21.09 -15.33
CA GLN A 273 -8.82 21.79 -14.61
C GLN A 273 -7.50 21.82 -15.40
N ALA A 274 -7.26 20.85 -16.29
CA ALA A 274 -6.03 20.75 -17.07
C ALA A 274 -5.82 22.00 -17.93
N GLY A 275 -4.70 22.71 -17.67
CA GLY A 275 -4.36 23.93 -18.42
C GLY A 275 -5.15 25.21 -18.07
N ALA A 276 -6.07 25.14 -17.09
CA ALA A 276 -6.80 26.33 -16.62
C ALA A 276 -5.94 27.17 -15.66
N SER A 277 -4.76 27.61 -16.14
CA SER A 277 -3.85 28.49 -15.37
C SER A 277 -4.32 29.93 -15.32
N VAL A 278 -5.25 30.33 -16.16
CA VAL A 278 -5.84 31.71 -16.19
C VAL A 278 -7.14 31.70 -15.40
N LYS A 279 -7.26 32.64 -14.47
CA LYS A 279 -8.44 32.85 -13.63
C LYS A 279 -9.71 32.98 -14.48
N GLY A 280 -10.68 32.08 -14.25
CA GLY A 280 -11.97 32.06 -14.98
C GLY A 280 -12.07 31.10 -16.18
N GLU A 281 -10.99 30.44 -16.61
CA GLU A 281 -11.04 29.49 -17.73
C GLU A 281 -11.81 28.21 -17.35
N PHE A 282 -11.57 27.67 -16.16
CA PHE A 282 -12.34 26.56 -15.59
C PHE A 282 -13.85 26.87 -15.51
N GLU A 283 -14.17 28.08 -15.03
CA GLU A 283 -15.58 28.53 -14.94
C GLU A 283 -16.23 28.65 -16.31
N ASN A 284 -15.49 29.12 -17.32
CA ASN A 284 -15.99 29.23 -18.70
C ASN A 284 -16.22 27.85 -19.31
N ARG A 285 -15.32 26.89 -19.12
CA ARG A 285 -15.49 25.50 -19.62
C ARG A 285 -16.72 24.84 -18.98
N LEU A 286 -16.85 24.95 -17.65
CA LEU A 286 -18.02 24.42 -16.93
C LEU A 286 -19.31 25.09 -17.40
N ARG A 287 -19.30 26.40 -17.65
CA ARG A 287 -20.46 27.13 -18.17
C ARG A 287 -20.84 26.66 -19.58
N GLN A 288 -19.87 26.39 -20.44
CA GLN A 288 -20.12 25.84 -21.79
C GLN A 288 -20.75 24.45 -21.70
N VAL A 289 -20.23 23.56 -20.86
CA VAL A 289 -20.85 22.24 -20.63
C VAL A 289 -22.28 22.37 -20.15
N ILE A 290 -22.57 23.24 -19.19
CA ILE A 290 -23.95 23.46 -18.70
C ILE A 290 -24.86 23.99 -19.83
N GLN A 291 -24.39 24.94 -20.65
CA GLN A 291 -25.17 25.46 -21.78
C GLN A 291 -25.45 24.40 -22.83
N GLU A 292 -24.47 23.53 -23.13
CA GLU A 292 -24.66 22.45 -24.10
C GLU A 292 -25.62 21.36 -23.56
N VAL A 293 -25.55 21.05 -22.25
CA VAL A 293 -26.52 20.14 -21.61
C VAL A 293 -27.94 20.70 -21.72
N GLN A 294 -28.12 22.01 -21.51
CA GLN A 294 -29.41 22.67 -21.61
C GLN A 294 -29.94 22.77 -23.05
N ALA A 295 -29.05 22.94 -24.02
CA ALA A 295 -29.38 23.04 -25.44
C ALA A 295 -29.56 21.69 -26.14
N SER A 296 -29.24 20.58 -25.47
CA SER A 296 -29.29 19.24 -26.03
C SER A 296 -30.72 18.81 -26.37
N THR A 297 -30.88 18.15 -27.53
CA THR A 297 -32.13 17.56 -27.96
C THR A 297 -32.56 16.35 -27.16
N HIS A 298 -31.64 15.66 -26.57
CA HIS A 298 -31.84 14.51 -25.66
C HIS A 298 -31.65 14.93 -24.22
N PRO A 299 -32.48 14.46 -23.28
CA PRO A 299 -32.28 14.75 -21.86
C PRO A 299 -30.94 14.18 -21.39
N ILE A 300 -30.09 15.02 -20.76
CA ILE A 300 -28.79 14.64 -20.21
C ILE A 300 -28.85 14.68 -18.69
N ILE A 301 -28.31 13.64 -18.06
CA ILE A 301 -27.99 13.62 -16.62
C ILE A 301 -26.48 13.71 -16.48
N LEU A 302 -26.00 14.68 -15.71
CA LEU A 302 -24.57 14.86 -15.47
C LEU A 302 -24.17 14.18 -14.16
N PHE A 303 -23.24 13.25 -14.23
CA PHE A 303 -22.63 12.64 -13.06
C PHE A 303 -21.35 13.38 -12.70
N ILE A 304 -21.24 13.76 -11.43
CA ILE A 304 -20.09 14.47 -10.87
C ILE A 304 -19.53 13.62 -9.75
N ASP A 305 -18.40 12.98 -10.02
CA ASP A 305 -17.67 12.26 -9.00
C ASP A 305 -16.83 13.26 -8.18
N GLU A 306 -16.57 12.94 -6.92
CA GLU A 306 -15.88 13.84 -5.97
C GLU A 306 -16.46 15.27 -5.98
N ALA A 307 -17.79 15.40 -5.94
CA ALA A 307 -18.49 16.67 -6.10
C ALA A 307 -18.10 17.75 -5.09
N HIS A 308 -17.47 17.37 -3.96
CA HIS A 308 -16.88 18.30 -2.99
C HIS A 308 -15.77 19.16 -3.59
N THR A 309 -15.06 18.67 -4.62
CA THR A 309 -14.00 19.41 -5.31
C THR A 309 -14.53 20.65 -6.03
N LEU A 310 -15.78 20.61 -6.52
CA LEU A 310 -16.43 21.76 -7.13
C LEU A 310 -16.82 22.85 -6.14
N ILE A 311 -16.97 22.51 -4.86
CA ILE A 311 -17.42 23.44 -3.81
C ILE A 311 -16.24 24.04 -3.06
N GLY A 312 -15.12 23.27 -2.93
CA GLY A 312 -13.94 23.65 -2.15
C GLY A 312 -12.70 24.04 -2.98
N ALA A 313 -12.78 24.05 -4.31
CA ALA A 313 -11.62 24.24 -5.20
C ALA A 313 -11.07 25.68 -5.27
N GLY A 314 -11.63 26.64 -4.53
CA GLY A 314 -11.12 28.00 -4.41
C GLY A 314 -10.39 28.22 -3.10
N GLY A 315 -9.06 28.42 -3.10
CA GLY A 315 -8.32 28.88 -1.92
C GLY A 315 -8.94 30.17 -1.34
N GLN A 316 -8.97 30.31 -0.01
CA GLN A 316 -9.63 31.34 0.82
C GLN A 316 -11.15 31.43 0.62
N ALA A 317 -11.89 31.19 1.71
CA ALA A 317 -13.35 31.27 1.78
C ALA A 317 -13.86 32.56 1.09
N GLY A 318 -14.60 32.39 -0.02
CA GLY A 318 -15.26 33.51 -0.74
C GLY A 318 -14.75 33.80 -2.16
N GLN A 319 -13.76 33.09 -2.69
CA GLN A 319 -13.27 33.29 -4.06
C GLN A 319 -13.49 32.02 -4.93
N ASN A 320 -14.39 32.14 -5.92
CA ASN A 320 -14.60 31.25 -7.07
C ASN A 320 -15.13 29.84 -6.77
N ASP A 321 -16.34 29.73 -6.24
CA ASP A 321 -17.06 28.47 -6.14
C ASP A 321 -17.71 28.10 -7.47
N ALA A 322 -17.24 27.05 -8.13
CA ALA A 322 -17.95 26.43 -9.26
C ALA A 322 -19.40 26.05 -8.87
N ALA A 323 -19.65 25.80 -7.60
CA ALA A 323 -20.98 25.65 -7.03
C ALA A 323 -21.91 26.84 -7.34
N ASN A 324 -21.39 28.07 -7.39
CA ASN A 324 -22.20 29.26 -7.70
C ASN A 324 -22.67 29.29 -9.16
N LEU A 325 -22.01 28.56 -10.06
CA LEU A 325 -22.45 28.36 -11.45
C LEU A 325 -23.53 27.27 -11.56
N LEU A 326 -23.40 26.21 -10.76
CA LEU A 326 -24.37 25.10 -10.74
C LEU A 326 -25.66 25.46 -9.97
N LYS A 327 -25.56 26.22 -8.88
CA LYS A 327 -26.71 26.59 -8.05
C LYS A 327 -27.91 27.15 -8.80
N PRO A 328 -27.75 28.12 -9.74
CA PRO A 328 -28.88 28.65 -10.51
C PRO A 328 -29.51 27.63 -11.44
N ALA A 329 -28.73 26.79 -12.15
CA ALA A 329 -29.21 25.77 -13.05
C ALA A 329 -29.94 24.64 -12.32
N LEU A 330 -29.42 24.21 -11.16
CA LEU A 330 -30.07 23.27 -10.24
C LEU A 330 -31.35 23.87 -9.63
N ALA A 331 -31.34 25.17 -9.31
CA ALA A 331 -32.49 25.85 -8.74
C ALA A 331 -33.68 25.93 -9.68
N ARG A 332 -33.44 26.16 -10.99
CA ARG A 332 -34.46 26.21 -12.05
C ARG A 332 -34.90 24.83 -12.53
N GLY A 333 -34.18 23.75 -12.11
CA GLY A 333 -34.43 22.40 -12.61
C GLY A 333 -33.99 22.15 -14.04
N GLU A 334 -33.16 23.03 -14.57
CA GLU A 334 -32.64 22.97 -15.94
C GLU A 334 -31.48 21.97 -16.08
N LEU A 335 -30.87 21.59 -14.99
CA LEU A 335 -29.78 20.61 -14.90
C LEU A 335 -30.19 19.49 -13.97
N ARG A 336 -30.17 18.25 -14.45
CA ARG A 336 -30.27 17.04 -13.62
C ARG A 336 -28.87 16.50 -13.34
N THR A 337 -28.57 16.28 -12.07
CA THR A 337 -27.22 15.89 -11.66
C THR A 337 -27.27 14.74 -10.67
N ILE A 338 -26.35 13.80 -10.83
CA ILE A 338 -26.01 12.79 -9.83
C ILE A 338 -24.65 13.22 -9.26
N ALA A 339 -24.51 13.30 -7.96
CA ALA A 339 -23.25 13.64 -7.30
C ALA A 339 -22.74 12.45 -6.48
N ALA A 340 -21.42 12.30 -6.32
CA ALA A 340 -20.83 11.35 -5.40
C ALA A 340 -19.80 12.06 -4.52
N THR A 341 -19.76 11.68 -3.24
CA THR A 341 -18.82 12.24 -2.23
C THR A 341 -18.71 11.31 -1.04
N THR A 342 -17.80 11.56 -0.10
CA THR A 342 -17.78 10.86 1.19
C THR A 342 -18.80 11.49 2.16
N TRP A 343 -19.12 10.76 3.25
CA TRP A 343 -20.06 11.28 4.24
C TRP A 343 -19.52 12.52 4.99
N ALA A 344 -18.23 12.53 5.29
CA ALA A 344 -17.55 13.65 5.92
C ALA A 344 -17.59 14.92 5.06
N GLU A 345 -17.28 14.78 3.76
CA GLU A 345 -17.31 15.88 2.79
C GLU A 345 -18.73 16.37 2.52
N TYR A 346 -19.72 15.45 2.50
CA TYR A 346 -21.13 15.85 2.43
C TYR A 346 -21.52 16.77 3.59
N LYS A 347 -21.19 16.37 4.83
CA LYS A 347 -21.44 17.21 6.01
C LYS A 347 -20.70 18.55 5.96
N GLN A 348 -19.48 18.55 5.48
CA GLN A 348 -18.65 19.75 5.44
C GLN A 348 -19.09 20.75 4.39
N TYR A 349 -19.45 20.30 3.19
CA TYR A 349 -19.64 21.16 2.00
C TYR A 349 -21.09 21.26 1.53
N PHE A 350 -21.90 20.20 1.63
CA PHE A 350 -23.28 20.17 1.10
C PHE A 350 -24.32 20.47 2.19
N GLU A 351 -24.22 19.87 3.35
CA GLU A 351 -25.21 20.03 4.42
C GLU A 351 -25.27 21.46 4.94
N LYS A 352 -24.12 22.12 5.03
CA LYS A 352 -24.00 23.53 5.48
C LYS A 352 -24.56 24.54 4.48
N ASP A 353 -24.64 24.19 3.21
CA ASP A 353 -25.18 25.04 2.16
C ASP A 353 -26.68 24.78 1.96
N ALA A 354 -27.53 25.68 2.49
CA ALA A 354 -28.98 25.57 2.41
C ALA A 354 -29.54 25.55 0.98
N ALA A 355 -28.81 26.05 -0.02
CA ALA A 355 -29.22 26.01 -1.42
C ALA A 355 -28.97 24.62 -2.04
N LEU A 356 -27.89 23.97 -1.69
CA LEU A 356 -27.54 22.64 -2.17
C LEU A 356 -28.31 21.55 -1.42
N SER A 357 -28.38 21.62 -0.08
CA SER A 357 -29.06 20.61 0.74
C SER A 357 -30.55 20.46 0.39
N ARG A 358 -31.21 21.53 -0.06
CA ARG A 358 -32.60 21.48 -0.56
C ARG A 358 -32.76 20.93 -1.97
N ARG A 359 -31.66 20.66 -2.70
CA ARG A 359 -31.70 20.21 -4.11
C ARG A 359 -31.22 18.78 -4.28
N PHE A 360 -30.35 18.34 -3.37
CA PHE A 360 -29.84 16.99 -3.37
C PHE A 360 -30.56 16.12 -2.35
N GLN A 361 -30.78 14.85 -2.73
CA GLN A 361 -31.28 13.81 -1.85
C GLN A 361 -30.20 12.77 -1.63
N VAL A 362 -29.88 12.51 -0.38
CA VAL A 362 -28.81 11.55 0.00
C VAL A 362 -29.25 10.12 -0.33
N VAL A 363 -28.37 9.39 -0.98
CA VAL A 363 -28.37 7.95 -1.18
C VAL A 363 -27.13 7.40 -0.50
N LYS A 364 -27.27 6.70 0.59
CA LYS A 364 -26.17 6.11 1.34
C LYS A 364 -25.71 4.83 0.63
N VAL A 365 -24.43 4.73 0.31
CA VAL A 365 -23.79 3.55 -0.25
C VAL A 365 -22.86 2.99 0.81
N GLU A 366 -23.29 1.91 1.44
CA GLU A 366 -22.53 1.25 2.50
C GLU A 366 -21.59 0.17 1.94
N GLU A 367 -20.59 -0.22 2.75
CA GLU A 367 -19.75 -1.37 2.44
C GLU A 367 -20.66 -2.62 2.34
N PRO A 368 -20.54 -3.42 1.26
CA PRO A 368 -21.32 -4.65 1.13
C PRO A 368 -20.88 -5.69 2.16
N THR A 369 -21.78 -6.61 2.51
CA THR A 369 -21.40 -7.81 3.28
C THR A 369 -20.44 -8.68 2.47
N GLU A 370 -19.67 -9.53 3.13
CA GLU A 370 -18.74 -10.44 2.46
C GLU A 370 -19.43 -11.30 1.40
N GLU A 371 -20.62 -11.82 1.69
CA GLU A 371 -21.40 -12.64 0.74
C GLU A 371 -21.76 -11.85 -0.54
N VAL A 372 -22.27 -10.63 -0.37
CA VAL A 372 -22.59 -9.76 -1.50
C VAL A 372 -21.34 -9.35 -2.29
N ALA A 373 -20.22 -9.11 -1.59
CA ALA A 373 -18.95 -8.79 -2.23
C ALA A 373 -18.41 -9.96 -3.07
N VAL A 374 -18.55 -11.21 -2.60
CA VAL A 374 -18.21 -12.41 -3.38
C VAL A 374 -19.03 -12.46 -4.66
N ASP A 375 -20.35 -12.22 -4.59
CA ASP A 375 -21.19 -12.23 -5.78
C ASP A 375 -20.86 -11.08 -6.76
N MET A 376 -20.50 -9.90 -6.25
CA MET A 376 -19.99 -8.79 -7.05
C MET A 376 -18.74 -9.18 -7.83
N LEU A 377 -17.77 -9.82 -7.14
CA LEU A 377 -16.51 -10.23 -7.78
C LEU A 377 -16.75 -11.36 -8.79
N ARG A 378 -17.60 -12.34 -8.49
CA ARG A 378 -17.98 -13.40 -9.44
C ARG A 378 -18.49 -12.85 -10.76
N ALA A 379 -19.24 -11.75 -10.71
CA ALA A 379 -19.74 -11.11 -11.94
C ALA A 379 -18.62 -10.47 -12.79
N MET A 380 -17.50 -10.06 -12.17
CA MET A 380 -16.36 -9.46 -12.86
C MET A 380 -15.37 -10.50 -13.40
N ILE A 381 -15.40 -11.73 -12.89
CA ILE A 381 -14.44 -12.77 -13.26
C ILE A 381 -14.35 -13.02 -14.77
N PRO A 382 -15.45 -13.15 -15.54
CA PRO A 382 -15.36 -13.40 -16.98
C PRO A 382 -14.56 -12.32 -17.72
N VAL A 383 -14.68 -11.05 -17.30
CA VAL A 383 -13.95 -9.93 -17.89
C VAL A 383 -12.46 -10.01 -17.52
N MET A 384 -12.15 -10.30 -16.26
CA MET A 384 -10.76 -10.46 -15.79
C MET A 384 -10.08 -11.66 -16.46
N GLN A 385 -10.75 -12.81 -16.55
CA GLN A 385 -10.23 -14.00 -17.23
C GLN A 385 -9.94 -13.75 -18.71
N GLN A 386 -10.81 -13.00 -19.38
CA GLN A 386 -10.60 -12.62 -20.78
C GLN A 386 -9.42 -11.67 -20.93
N HIS A 387 -9.25 -10.70 -20.01
CA HIS A 387 -8.18 -9.72 -20.05
C HIS A 387 -6.79 -10.36 -19.81
N PHE A 388 -6.67 -11.17 -18.78
CA PHE A 388 -5.41 -11.79 -18.38
C PHE A 388 -5.16 -13.14 -19.09
N LYS A 389 -6.16 -13.71 -19.72
CA LYS A 389 -6.17 -15.06 -20.35
C LYS A 389 -5.81 -16.16 -19.36
N LEU A 390 -6.33 -16.06 -18.13
CA LEU A 390 -6.06 -16.97 -17.02
C LEU A 390 -7.37 -17.46 -16.41
N GLN A 391 -7.31 -18.63 -15.78
CA GLN A 391 -8.41 -19.13 -14.95
C GLN A 391 -8.28 -18.60 -13.51
N ILE A 392 -9.43 -18.31 -12.90
CA ILE A 392 -9.54 -17.86 -11.51
C ILE A 392 -10.46 -18.82 -10.78
N ASP A 393 -9.97 -19.44 -9.72
CA ASP A 393 -10.75 -20.39 -8.93
C ASP A 393 -11.80 -19.66 -8.06
N ASP A 394 -12.98 -20.22 -7.89
CA ASP A 394 -14.03 -19.62 -7.03
C ASP A 394 -13.57 -19.48 -5.57
N GLU A 395 -12.82 -20.47 -5.08
CA GLU A 395 -12.24 -20.43 -3.73
C GLU A 395 -11.26 -19.28 -3.56
N ALA A 396 -10.52 -18.90 -4.62
CA ALA A 396 -9.65 -17.72 -4.60
C ALA A 396 -10.45 -16.42 -4.45
N ILE A 397 -11.66 -16.34 -5.06
CA ILE A 397 -12.55 -15.18 -4.93
C ILE A 397 -13.01 -15.04 -3.48
N VAL A 398 -13.51 -16.14 -2.90
CA VAL A 398 -13.96 -16.17 -1.50
C VAL A 398 -12.81 -15.80 -0.56
N THR A 399 -11.62 -16.38 -0.79
CA THR A 399 -10.42 -16.07 0.00
C THR A 399 -10.00 -14.62 -0.17
N ALA A 400 -10.06 -14.05 -1.37
CA ALA A 400 -9.71 -12.65 -1.61
C ALA A 400 -10.64 -11.69 -0.84
N VAL A 401 -11.95 -11.94 -0.84
CA VAL A 401 -12.91 -11.14 -0.07
C VAL A 401 -12.66 -11.28 1.43
N HIS A 402 -12.64 -12.51 1.93
CA HIS A 402 -12.53 -12.79 3.37
C HIS A 402 -11.19 -12.29 3.93
N SER A 403 -10.07 -12.63 3.30
CA SER A 403 -8.75 -12.25 3.77
C SER A 403 -8.47 -10.76 3.59
N SER A 404 -8.94 -10.12 2.50
CA SER A 404 -8.82 -8.67 2.35
C SER A 404 -9.67 -7.92 3.37
N HIS A 405 -10.89 -8.39 3.66
CA HIS A 405 -11.74 -7.80 4.70
C HIS A 405 -11.07 -7.87 6.07
N ARG A 406 -10.44 -8.99 6.37
CA ARG A 406 -9.80 -9.27 7.66
C ARG A 406 -8.46 -8.55 7.84
N TYR A 407 -7.60 -8.55 6.83
CA TYR A 407 -6.20 -8.12 6.98
C TYR A 407 -5.87 -6.78 6.33
N ILE A 408 -6.68 -6.30 5.38
CA ILE A 408 -6.46 -5.01 4.74
C ILE A 408 -7.40 -3.97 5.36
N SER A 409 -6.84 -3.13 6.22
CA SER A 409 -7.52 -2.00 6.84
C SER A 409 -7.40 -0.73 5.99
N GLY A 410 -8.31 0.20 6.15
CA GLY A 410 -8.27 1.53 5.48
C GLY A 410 -8.82 1.56 4.06
N ARG A 411 -9.24 0.42 3.48
CA ARG A 411 -9.99 0.30 2.23
C ARG A 411 -11.26 -0.50 2.47
N GLN A 412 -12.29 -0.25 1.66
CA GLN A 412 -13.58 -0.92 1.79
C GLN A 412 -13.76 -1.99 0.71
N LEU A 413 -14.65 -2.96 1.00
CA LEU A 413 -15.15 -3.88 -0.02
C LEU A 413 -16.06 -3.14 -1.01
N PRO A 414 -16.09 -3.51 -2.29
CA PRO A 414 -15.33 -4.59 -2.94
C PRO A 414 -13.92 -4.18 -3.42
N ASP A 415 -13.56 -2.90 -3.38
CA ASP A 415 -12.34 -2.35 -4.00
C ASP A 415 -11.04 -3.06 -3.56
N LYS A 416 -10.89 -3.31 -2.23
CA LYS A 416 -9.71 -4.02 -1.72
C LYS A 416 -9.62 -5.46 -2.25
N ALA A 417 -10.72 -6.17 -2.37
CA ALA A 417 -10.74 -7.54 -2.89
C ALA A 417 -10.51 -7.59 -4.41
N VAL A 418 -11.07 -6.64 -5.16
CA VAL A 418 -10.78 -6.47 -6.59
C VAL A 418 -9.30 -6.20 -6.82
N SER A 419 -8.70 -5.29 -6.03
CA SER A 419 -7.26 -4.98 -6.13
C SER A 419 -6.37 -6.18 -5.83
N VAL A 420 -6.74 -7.03 -4.86
CA VAL A 420 -6.02 -8.28 -4.57
C VAL A 420 -6.11 -9.26 -5.73
N LEU A 421 -7.32 -9.47 -6.30
CA LEU A 421 -7.52 -10.36 -7.44
C LEU A 421 -6.81 -9.89 -8.70
N ASP A 422 -6.86 -8.60 -8.99
CA ASP A 422 -6.17 -7.99 -10.13
C ASP A 422 -4.66 -8.16 -10.01
N THR A 423 -4.11 -7.90 -8.82
CA THR A 423 -2.68 -8.14 -8.53
C THR A 423 -2.33 -9.61 -8.64
N ALA A 424 -3.22 -10.53 -8.19
CA ALA A 424 -3.01 -11.96 -8.29
C ALA A 424 -2.99 -12.43 -9.75
N ALA A 425 -3.94 -11.98 -10.55
CA ALA A 425 -3.98 -12.29 -11.98
C ALA A 425 -2.74 -11.75 -12.72
N ALA A 426 -2.32 -10.52 -12.42
CA ALA A 426 -1.11 -9.93 -12.98
C ALA A 426 0.16 -10.71 -12.55
N ARG A 427 0.25 -11.13 -11.27
CA ARG A 427 1.39 -11.93 -10.77
C ARG A 427 1.44 -13.31 -11.44
N VAL A 428 0.31 -14.00 -11.56
CA VAL A 428 0.24 -15.28 -12.27
C VAL A 428 0.67 -15.13 -13.73
N ALA A 429 0.16 -14.11 -14.44
CA ALA A 429 0.57 -13.82 -15.81
C ALA A 429 2.08 -13.54 -15.92
N LEU A 430 2.66 -12.87 -14.93
CA LEU A 430 4.12 -12.63 -14.87
C LEU A 430 4.90 -13.93 -14.68
N THR A 431 4.48 -14.85 -13.78
CA THR A 431 5.19 -16.11 -13.55
C THR A 431 5.21 -17.01 -14.80
N GLN A 432 4.22 -16.88 -15.68
CA GLN A 432 4.14 -17.63 -16.93
C GLN A 432 4.98 -17.01 -18.07
N ASN A 433 5.29 -15.70 -18.00
CA ASN A 433 5.94 -14.97 -19.09
C ASN A 433 7.33 -14.41 -18.74
N ALA A 434 7.73 -14.45 -17.46
CA ALA A 434 8.99 -13.89 -16.98
C ALA A 434 9.72 -14.86 -16.06
N GLN A 435 11.02 -14.64 -15.86
CA GLN A 435 11.81 -15.42 -14.91
C GLN A 435 11.32 -15.22 -13.48
N PRO A 436 11.33 -16.27 -12.64
CA PRO A 436 10.96 -16.15 -11.23
C PRO A 436 11.89 -15.21 -10.46
N VAL A 437 11.34 -14.44 -9.53
CA VAL A 437 12.08 -13.49 -8.67
C VAL A 437 13.24 -14.18 -7.93
N LYS A 438 13.01 -15.43 -7.47
CA LYS A 438 14.03 -16.25 -6.80
C LYS A 438 15.25 -16.46 -7.69
N LEU A 439 15.04 -16.77 -8.97
CA LEU A 439 16.11 -16.99 -9.93
C LEU A 439 16.89 -15.70 -10.24
N ASP A 440 16.18 -14.57 -10.36
CA ASP A 440 16.81 -13.25 -10.53
C ASP A 440 17.66 -12.87 -9.32
N GLN A 441 17.18 -13.13 -8.10
CA GLN A 441 17.94 -12.89 -6.87
C GLN A 441 19.21 -13.75 -6.79
N LEU A 442 19.11 -15.05 -7.11
CA LEU A 442 20.27 -15.95 -7.12
C LEU A 442 21.31 -15.51 -8.18
N LYS A 443 20.87 -15.14 -9.38
CA LYS A 443 21.75 -14.61 -10.44
C LYS A 443 22.39 -13.28 -10.03
N ALA A 444 21.68 -12.40 -9.35
CA ALA A 444 22.23 -11.15 -8.82
C ALA A 444 23.28 -11.41 -7.74
N GLN A 445 23.03 -12.37 -6.84
CA GLN A 445 24.01 -12.80 -5.83
C GLN A 445 25.25 -13.41 -6.48
N GLU A 446 25.09 -14.28 -7.48
CA GLU A 446 26.20 -14.84 -8.24
C GLU A 446 27.05 -13.74 -8.88
N HIS A 447 26.40 -12.76 -9.51
CA HIS A 447 27.10 -11.63 -10.12
C HIS A 447 27.92 -10.83 -9.08
N ASN A 448 27.34 -10.53 -7.92
CA ASN A 448 28.03 -9.81 -6.85
C ASN A 448 29.23 -10.60 -6.30
N LEU A 449 29.08 -11.91 -6.08
CA LEU A 449 30.17 -12.77 -5.60
C LEU A 449 31.29 -12.91 -6.65
N LYS A 450 30.97 -12.96 -7.94
CA LYS A 450 31.95 -12.94 -9.04
C LYS A 450 32.73 -11.63 -9.09
N LEU A 451 32.07 -10.49 -8.84
CA LEU A 451 32.74 -9.19 -8.72
C LEU A 451 33.68 -9.15 -7.50
N GLU A 452 33.22 -9.62 -6.35
CA GLU A 452 34.07 -9.75 -5.13
C GLU A 452 35.29 -10.64 -5.40
N GLN A 453 35.08 -11.78 -6.05
CA GLN A 453 36.15 -12.68 -6.43
C GLN A 453 37.18 -11.99 -7.33
N GLN A 454 36.75 -11.26 -8.35
CA GLN A 454 37.66 -10.56 -9.29
C GLN A 454 38.47 -9.49 -8.58
N ILE A 455 37.87 -8.74 -7.67
CA ILE A 455 38.57 -7.73 -6.86
C ILE A 455 39.64 -8.38 -5.99
N LEU A 456 39.26 -9.41 -5.23
CA LEU A 456 40.17 -10.11 -4.33
C LEU A 456 41.29 -10.87 -5.06
N GLU A 457 41.03 -11.43 -6.23
CA GLU A 457 42.07 -12.05 -7.07
C GLU A 457 43.07 -11.03 -7.61
N ASN A 458 42.63 -9.83 -7.95
CA ASN A 458 43.53 -8.75 -8.37
C ASN A 458 44.39 -8.24 -7.19
N GLU A 459 43.82 -8.12 -6.01
CA GLU A 459 44.55 -7.75 -4.81
C GLU A 459 45.50 -8.86 -4.36
N HIS A 460 45.09 -10.12 -4.41
CA HIS A 460 45.90 -11.27 -4.05
C HIS A 460 47.13 -11.44 -4.95
N ARG A 461 47.05 -11.02 -6.24
CA ARG A 461 48.23 -10.99 -7.15
C ARG A 461 49.30 -9.99 -6.70
N GLN A 462 48.91 -8.96 -5.96
CA GLN A 462 49.85 -7.94 -5.45
C GLN A 462 50.35 -8.28 -4.04
N ILE A 463 49.48 -8.80 -3.18
CA ILE A 463 49.77 -9.15 -1.79
C ILE A 463 49.01 -10.43 -1.41
N PRO A 464 49.67 -11.57 -1.11
CA PRO A 464 49.01 -12.85 -0.86
C PRO A 464 48.34 -12.95 0.51
N ILE A 465 47.30 -12.14 0.78
CA ILE A 465 46.63 -12.07 2.08
C ILE A 465 45.25 -12.78 2.05
N HIS A 466 44.60 -12.96 0.90
CA HIS A 466 43.20 -13.33 0.79
C HIS A 466 42.93 -14.80 0.45
N HIS A 467 43.84 -15.74 0.70
CA HIS A 467 43.71 -17.14 0.25
C HIS A 467 42.49 -17.84 0.82
N GLU A 468 42.27 -17.74 2.13
CA GLU A 468 41.13 -18.39 2.84
C GLU A 468 39.77 -17.84 2.40
N ARG A 469 39.67 -16.51 2.16
CA ARG A 469 38.46 -15.87 1.69
C ARG A 469 38.14 -16.27 0.24
N LEU A 470 39.15 -16.38 -0.62
CA LEU A 470 38.99 -16.83 -2.00
C LEU A 470 38.52 -18.28 -2.10
N GLU A 471 39.01 -19.18 -1.23
CA GLU A 471 38.53 -20.58 -1.17
C GLU A 471 37.05 -20.64 -0.69
N THR A 472 36.70 -19.90 0.36
CA THR A 472 35.30 -19.83 0.82
C THR A 472 34.36 -19.26 -0.22
N LEU A 473 34.77 -18.21 -0.96
CA LEU A 473 34.02 -17.63 -2.06
C LEU A 473 33.81 -18.60 -3.23
N LYS A 474 34.85 -19.36 -3.60
CA LYS A 474 34.72 -20.37 -4.65
C LYS A 474 33.74 -21.47 -4.30
N ALA A 475 33.85 -22.01 -3.07
CA ALA A 475 32.90 -23.00 -2.57
C ALA A 475 31.45 -22.46 -2.55
N HIS A 476 31.26 -21.18 -2.14
CA HIS A 476 29.93 -20.55 -2.13
C HIS A 476 29.41 -20.32 -3.56
N LEU A 477 30.28 -19.91 -4.50
CA LEU A 477 29.89 -19.76 -5.91
C LEU A 477 29.48 -21.09 -6.53
N GLU A 478 30.22 -22.17 -6.27
CA GLU A 478 29.85 -23.51 -6.75
C GLU A 478 28.50 -23.97 -6.21
N SER A 479 28.25 -23.77 -4.92
CA SER A 479 26.96 -24.12 -4.31
C SER A 479 25.82 -23.29 -4.89
N LEU A 480 26.03 -21.99 -5.11
CA LEU A 480 25.04 -21.07 -5.66
C LEU A 480 24.74 -21.39 -7.15
N GLN A 481 25.76 -21.72 -7.93
CA GLN A 481 25.58 -22.13 -9.32
C GLN A 481 24.77 -23.43 -9.45
N LYS A 482 24.97 -24.35 -8.51
CA LYS A 482 24.19 -25.57 -8.46
C LYS A 482 22.71 -25.28 -8.12
N GLU A 483 22.47 -24.38 -7.15
CA GLU A 483 21.11 -23.96 -6.81
C GLU A 483 20.42 -23.21 -7.95
N ILE A 484 21.14 -22.37 -8.68
CA ILE A 484 20.63 -21.70 -9.88
C ILE A 484 20.21 -22.73 -10.92
N HIS A 485 21.06 -23.73 -11.20
CA HIS A 485 20.77 -24.74 -12.20
C HIS A 485 19.56 -25.60 -11.82
N GLU A 486 19.49 -26.06 -10.57
CA GLU A 486 18.34 -26.82 -10.05
C GLU A 486 17.03 -26.01 -10.13
N THR A 487 17.08 -24.72 -9.76
CA THR A 487 15.93 -23.81 -9.83
C THR A 487 15.51 -23.53 -11.29
N GLU A 488 16.48 -23.41 -12.20
CA GLU A 488 16.23 -23.18 -13.62
C GLU A 488 15.58 -24.40 -14.29
N GLU A 489 16.08 -25.61 -14.00
CA GLU A 489 15.46 -26.86 -14.46
C GLU A 489 14.05 -27.06 -13.92
N GLN A 490 13.82 -26.74 -12.63
CA GLN A 490 12.49 -26.81 -12.03
C GLN A 490 11.54 -25.85 -12.74
N TRP A 491 11.95 -24.59 -12.91
CA TRP A 491 11.15 -23.58 -13.59
C TRP A 491 10.76 -23.98 -15.02
N GLN A 492 11.70 -24.51 -15.80
CA GLN A 492 11.40 -24.96 -17.16
C GLN A 492 10.40 -26.12 -17.19
N LYS A 493 10.54 -27.10 -16.29
CA LYS A 493 9.59 -28.22 -16.16
C LYS A 493 8.19 -27.75 -15.77
N GLU A 494 8.09 -26.85 -14.79
CA GLU A 494 6.80 -26.28 -14.38
C GLU A 494 6.14 -25.52 -15.54
N LEU A 495 6.91 -24.70 -16.28
CA LEU A 495 6.42 -23.89 -17.39
C LEU A 495 5.90 -24.78 -18.54
N GLU A 496 6.62 -25.84 -18.90
CA GLU A 496 6.18 -26.79 -19.93
C GLU A 496 4.87 -27.51 -19.55
N LEU A 497 4.72 -27.90 -18.28
CA LEU A 497 3.49 -28.52 -17.79
C LEU A 497 2.31 -27.55 -17.80
N VAL A 498 2.52 -26.31 -17.37
CA VAL A 498 1.48 -25.27 -17.38
C VAL A 498 1.02 -24.98 -18.82
N HIS A 499 1.93 -24.86 -19.78
CA HIS A 499 1.58 -24.66 -21.18
C HIS A 499 0.80 -25.85 -21.75
N LYS A 500 1.21 -27.08 -21.43
CA LYS A 500 0.46 -28.29 -21.87
C LYS A 500 -0.96 -28.32 -21.31
N ILE A 501 -1.14 -27.93 -20.05
CA ILE A 501 -2.47 -27.84 -19.42
C ILE A 501 -3.32 -26.78 -20.13
N GLN A 502 -2.78 -25.59 -20.38
CA GLN A 502 -3.48 -24.50 -21.07
C GLN A 502 -3.87 -24.87 -22.51
N ASP A 503 -2.98 -25.54 -23.25
CA ASP A 503 -3.24 -26.03 -24.61
C ASP A 503 -4.38 -27.06 -24.63
N LEU A 504 -4.41 -27.99 -23.66
CA LEU A 504 -5.48 -28.95 -23.52
C LEU A 504 -6.81 -28.32 -23.09
N GLU A 505 -6.80 -27.33 -22.21
CA GLU A 505 -7.99 -26.55 -21.83
C GLU A 505 -8.56 -25.75 -23.02
N ALA A 506 -7.70 -25.16 -23.83
CA ALA A 506 -8.11 -24.43 -25.04
C ALA A 506 -8.69 -25.32 -26.14
N GLN A 507 -8.23 -26.56 -26.27
CA GLN A 507 -8.70 -27.52 -27.30
C GLN A 507 -9.99 -28.25 -26.88
N ASN A 508 -10.44 -28.11 -25.64
CA ASN A 508 -11.41 -28.99 -25.00
C ASN A 508 -12.90 -28.64 -25.27
N HIS A 509 -13.25 -28.22 -26.49
CA HIS A 509 -14.66 -28.05 -26.88
C HIS A 509 -15.32 -29.31 -27.48
N ALA A 510 -14.64 -30.47 -27.59
CA ALA A 510 -15.14 -31.61 -28.34
C ALA A 510 -15.18 -32.98 -27.61
N ASN A 511 -14.36 -33.27 -26.57
CA ASN A 511 -14.35 -34.56 -25.86
C ASN A 511 -14.06 -34.35 -24.35
N GLU A 512 -15.10 -34.26 -23.54
CA GLU A 512 -15.03 -33.83 -22.15
C GLU A 512 -14.36 -34.80 -21.15
N SER A 513 -14.39 -36.11 -21.36
CA SER A 513 -13.97 -37.05 -20.32
C SER A 513 -12.49 -37.44 -20.35
N GLU A 514 -11.93 -37.75 -21.50
CA GLU A 514 -10.53 -38.17 -21.62
C GLU A 514 -9.52 -37.07 -21.39
N ALA A 515 -9.87 -35.86 -21.82
CA ALA A 515 -9.01 -34.69 -21.65
C ALA A 515 -9.02 -34.20 -20.19
N PHE A 516 -10.17 -34.33 -19.48
CA PHE A 516 -10.26 -34.01 -18.06
C PHE A 516 -9.34 -34.90 -17.22
N ASP A 517 -9.29 -36.18 -17.51
CA ASP A 517 -8.41 -37.11 -16.81
C ASP A 517 -6.93 -36.82 -17.09
N GLN A 518 -6.59 -36.46 -18.32
CA GLN A 518 -5.21 -36.03 -18.68
C GLN A 518 -4.80 -34.74 -17.97
N ILE A 519 -5.67 -33.74 -17.93
CA ILE A 519 -5.42 -32.48 -17.20
C ILE A 519 -5.20 -32.75 -15.71
N ASN A 520 -6.03 -33.60 -15.08
CA ASN A 520 -5.88 -33.95 -13.68
C ASN A 520 -4.57 -34.71 -13.39
N LEU A 521 -4.11 -35.55 -14.33
CA LEU A 521 -2.82 -36.20 -14.20
C LEU A 521 -1.67 -35.18 -14.25
N LEU A 522 -1.67 -34.27 -15.25
CA LEU A 522 -0.65 -33.23 -15.37
C LEU A 522 -0.61 -32.28 -14.17
N ARG A 523 -1.78 -31.98 -13.57
CA ARG A 523 -1.85 -31.19 -12.32
C ARG A 523 -1.23 -31.92 -11.13
N LYS A 524 -1.38 -33.22 -11.04
CA LYS A 524 -0.70 -34.01 -10.01
C LYS A 524 0.80 -34.01 -10.20
N ASP A 525 1.26 -34.20 -11.44
CA ASP A 525 2.68 -34.14 -11.76
C ASP A 525 3.26 -32.74 -11.46
N LEU A 526 2.52 -31.68 -11.80
CA LEU A 526 2.89 -30.30 -11.49
C LEU A 526 2.99 -30.09 -9.97
N ALA A 527 2.01 -30.54 -9.19
CA ALA A 527 1.99 -30.40 -7.74
C ALA A 527 3.15 -31.17 -7.06
N GLU A 528 3.55 -32.34 -7.60
CA GLU A 528 4.71 -33.10 -7.10
C GLU A 528 6.02 -32.34 -7.33
N ILE A 529 6.18 -31.68 -8.48
CA ILE A 529 7.39 -30.89 -8.81
C ILE A 529 7.45 -29.59 -7.99
N GLN A 530 6.33 -28.92 -7.82
CA GLN A 530 6.21 -27.64 -7.10
C GLN A 530 6.45 -27.77 -5.59
N GLY A 531 6.04 -28.85 -4.98
CA GLY A 531 6.14 -29.08 -3.55
C GLY A 531 5.50 -27.93 -2.73
N GLN A 532 6.30 -27.29 -1.84
CA GLN A 532 5.82 -26.18 -1.01
C GLN A 532 6.05 -24.77 -1.60
N GLN A 533 6.84 -24.64 -2.67
CA GLN A 533 7.24 -23.37 -3.26
C GLN A 533 7.10 -23.41 -4.79
N PRO A 534 5.90 -23.19 -5.33
CA PRO A 534 5.69 -23.10 -6.77
C PRO A 534 6.43 -21.93 -7.39
N LEU A 535 7.07 -22.13 -8.53
CA LEU A 535 7.73 -21.09 -9.32
C LEU A 535 6.79 -20.52 -10.38
N VAL A 536 5.90 -21.33 -10.94
CA VAL A 536 4.92 -20.95 -11.96
C VAL A 536 3.51 -21.32 -11.49
N PHE A 537 2.60 -20.38 -11.49
CA PHE A 537 1.19 -20.64 -11.19
C PHE A 537 0.40 -20.90 -12.47
N GLU A 538 -0.39 -21.99 -12.49
CA GLU A 538 -1.31 -22.32 -13.59
C GLU A 538 -2.49 -21.34 -13.64
N ARG A 539 -3.07 -21.05 -12.48
CA ARG A 539 -4.29 -20.25 -12.29
C ARG A 539 -4.22 -19.42 -11.00
N VAL A 540 -5.15 -18.51 -10.83
CA VAL A 540 -5.28 -17.78 -9.56
C VAL A 540 -5.96 -18.67 -8.54
N ASN A 541 -5.24 -19.07 -7.50
CA ASN A 541 -5.69 -19.91 -6.40
C ASN A 541 -5.56 -19.21 -5.04
N CYS A 542 -6.00 -19.85 -3.96
CA CYS A 542 -5.93 -19.32 -2.59
C CYS A 542 -4.51 -19.02 -2.13
N GLN A 543 -3.51 -19.78 -2.58
CA GLN A 543 -2.13 -19.58 -2.18
C GLN A 543 -1.60 -18.23 -2.64
N ILE A 544 -1.75 -17.89 -3.93
CA ILE A 544 -1.29 -16.61 -4.47
C ILE A 544 -2.01 -15.42 -3.83
N ILE A 545 -3.29 -15.57 -3.49
CA ILE A 545 -4.05 -14.55 -2.77
C ILE A 545 -3.43 -14.29 -1.39
N ASN A 546 -3.13 -15.36 -0.65
CA ASN A 546 -2.53 -15.26 0.68
C ASN A 546 -1.11 -14.69 0.63
N GLU A 547 -0.31 -15.04 -0.40
CA GLU A 547 1.01 -14.46 -0.63
C GLU A 547 0.94 -12.94 -0.85
N ILE A 548 0.00 -12.48 -1.66
CA ILE A 548 -0.17 -11.04 -1.93
C ILE A 548 -0.59 -10.30 -0.67
N ILE A 549 -1.53 -10.84 0.07
CA ILE A 549 -1.97 -10.23 1.34
C ILE A 549 -0.82 -10.22 2.35
N SER A 550 0.00 -11.28 2.39
CA SER A 550 1.21 -11.34 3.20
C SER A 550 2.20 -10.23 2.81
N ASP A 551 2.43 -10.04 1.53
CA ASP A 551 3.33 -8.98 1.03
C ASP A 551 2.83 -7.57 1.39
N TRP A 552 1.51 -7.36 1.35
CA TRP A 552 0.91 -6.05 1.65
C TRP A 552 0.80 -5.74 3.15
N THR A 553 0.60 -6.78 3.97
CA THR A 553 0.34 -6.63 5.41
C THR A 553 1.53 -6.99 6.28
N GLY A 554 2.51 -7.71 5.74
CA GLY A 554 3.64 -8.28 6.49
C GLY A 554 3.29 -9.49 7.35
N ILE A 555 2.06 -10.03 7.26
CA ILE A 555 1.62 -11.20 8.02
C ILE A 555 2.06 -12.47 7.29
N PRO A 556 2.81 -13.39 7.93
CA PRO A 556 3.27 -14.61 7.26
C PRO A 556 2.14 -15.50 6.74
N VAL A 557 2.28 -16.02 5.51
CA VAL A 557 1.28 -16.90 4.85
C VAL A 557 0.89 -18.10 5.73
N GLY A 558 1.86 -18.71 6.41
CA GLY A 558 1.62 -19.86 7.29
C GLY A 558 0.65 -19.58 8.46
N LYS A 559 0.51 -18.29 8.87
CA LYS A 559 -0.48 -17.88 9.87
C LYS A 559 -1.87 -17.63 9.28
N MET A 560 -1.96 -17.37 7.98
CA MET A 560 -3.23 -17.19 7.27
C MET A 560 -3.89 -18.51 6.86
N VAL A 561 -3.06 -19.49 6.50
CA VAL A 561 -3.52 -20.81 6.00
C VAL A 561 -3.82 -21.79 7.13
N ASN A 562 -3.13 -21.65 8.29
CA ASN A 562 -3.38 -22.53 9.42
C ASN A 562 -4.78 -22.29 10.00
N ASP A 563 -5.47 -23.41 10.22
CA ASP A 563 -6.80 -23.45 10.80
C ASP A 563 -6.85 -22.62 12.10
N GLU A 564 -7.57 -21.49 12.07
CA GLU A 564 -7.70 -20.55 13.20
C GLU A 564 -8.13 -21.29 14.47
N ILE A 565 -8.93 -22.32 14.31
CA ILE A 565 -9.40 -23.17 15.40
C ILE A 565 -8.23 -23.91 16.07
N LYS A 566 -7.29 -24.45 15.29
CA LYS A 566 -6.10 -25.12 15.85
C LYS A 566 -5.19 -24.15 16.58
N GLN A 567 -4.99 -22.95 16.02
CA GLN A 567 -4.20 -21.90 16.69
C GLN A 567 -4.79 -21.50 18.04
N ILE A 568 -6.12 -21.32 18.12
CA ILE A 568 -6.80 -20.97 19.36
C ILE A 568 -6.76 -22.13 20.38
N LEU A 569 -6.80 -23.36 19.92
CA LEU A 569 -6.71 -24.53 20.81
C LEU A 569 -5.32 -24.67 21.45
N THR A 570 -4.24 -24.31 20.72
CA THR A 570 -2.85 -24.37 21.20
C THR A 570 -2.35 -23.04 21.79
N LEU A 571 -3.22 -22.02 21.87
CA LEU A 571 -2.83 -20.67 22.29
C LEU A 571 -2.30 -20.63 23.73
N GLU A 572 -2.89 -21.42 24.64
CA GLU A 572 -2.52 -21.48 26.04
C GLU A 572 -1.08 -21.97 26.24
N ASP A 573 -0.70 -23.04 25.54
CA ASP A 573 0.64 -23.58 25.57
C ASP A 573 1.68 -22.57 25.06
N LYS A 574 1.40 -21.92 23.94
CA LYS A 574 2.28 -20.93 23.33
C LYS A 574 2.45 -19.67 24.19
N LEU A 575 1.39 -19.23 24.86
CA LEU A 575 1.48 -18.11 25.80
C LEU A 575 2.33 -18.52 27.01
N GLY A 576 2.17 -19.77 27.52
CA GLY A 576 2.95 -20.30 28.65
C GLY A 576 4.44 -20.44 28.38
N GLU A 577 4.87 -20.64 27.13
CA GLU A 577 6.29 -20.66 26.77
C GLU A 577 6.98 -19.30 27.01
N ARG A 578 6.29 -18.18 26.82
CA ARG A 578 6.83 -16.82 27.00
C ARG A 578 6.50 -16.20 28.35
N VAL A 579 5.28 -16.43 28.83
CA VAL A 579 4.78 -15.88 30.11
C VAL A 579 4.73 -16.97 31.15
N MET A 580 5.82 -17.15 31.87
CA MET A 580 6.01 -18.24 32.83
C MET A 580 5.35 -17.94 34.17
N GLY A 581 4.69 -18.94 34.77
CA GLY A 581 4.14 -18.89 36.12
C GLY A 581 2.85 -18.10 36.29
N GLN A 582 2.11 -17.84 35.21
CA GLN A 582 0.83 -17.14 35.27
C GLN A 582 -0.30 -18.00 34.65
N ASP A 583 -0.26 -19.32 34.88
CA ASP A 583 -1.13 -20.30 34.21
C ASP A 583 -2.61 -19.96 34.35
N TYR A 584 -3.07 -19.58 35.54
CA TYR A 584 -4.46 -19.16 35.74
C TYR A 584 -4.83 -17.94 34.88
N ALA A 585 -3.96 -16.95 34.84
CA ALA A 585 -4.22 -15.74 34.06
C ALA A 585 -4.31 -16.06 32.57
N LEU A 586 -3.41 -16.90 32.07
CA LEU A 586 -3.41 -17.33 30.67
C LEU A 586 -4.66 -18.16 30.34
N THR A 587 -5.05 -19.10 31.20
CA THR A 587 -6.29 -19.89 31.03
C THR A 587 -7.53 -18.98 30.96
N GLN A 588 -7.66 -17.99 31.85
CA GLN A 588 -8.80 -17.06 31.83
C GLN A 588 -8.86 -16.20 30.56
N LEU A 589 -7.71 -15.71 30.08
CA LEU A 589 -7.60 -14.98 28.83
C LEU A 589 -8.02 -15.84 27.64
N VAL A 590 -7.43 -17.05 27.54
CA VAL A 590 -7.70 -17.97 26.42
C VAL A 590 -9.15 -18.47 26.43
N GLN A 591 -9.74 -18.72 27.58
CA GLN A 591 -11.17 -19.08 27.69
C GLN A 591 -12.06 -17.96 27.17
N GLY A 592 -11.79 -16.70 27.55
CA GLY A 592 -12.53 -15.56 27.03
C GLY A 592 -12.44 -15.45 25.51
N ILE A 593 -11.25 -15.58 24.96
CA ILE A 593 -11.02 -15.54 23.52
C ILE A 593 -11.72 -16.72 22.81
N LYS A 594 -11.64 -17.95 23.36
CA LYS A 594 -12.35 -19.12 22.83
C LYS A 594 -13.86 -18.89 22.79
N THR A 595 -14.44 -18.31 23.84
CA THR A 595 -15.88 -18.02 23.93
C THR A 595 -16.31 -17.00 22.86
N SER A 596 -15.52 -15.93 22.69
CA SER A 596 -15.79 -14.90 21.70
C SER A 596 -15.66 -15.46 20.26
N LYS A 597 -14.61 -16.20 19.97
CA LYS A 597 -14.39 -16.83 18.65
C LYS A 597 -15.43 -17.89 18.30
N ALA A 598 -15.97 -18.57 19.30
CA ALA A 598 -17.10 -19.48 19.12
C ALA A 598 -18.44 -18.74 18.89
N LYS A 599 -18.44 -17.41 18.87
CA LYS A 599 -19.63 -16.55 18.70
C LYS A 599 -20.70 -16.78 19.77
N LEU A 600 -20.29 -17.15 20.99
CA LEU A 600 -21.19 -17.37 22.13
C LEU A 600 -21.41 -16.11 22.97
N GLU A 601 -20.62 -15.07 22.76
CA GLU A 601 -20.77 -13.74 23.35
C GLU A 601 -21.53 -12.78 22.40
N ASP A 602 -21.92 -11.62 22.92
CA ASP A 602 -22.60 -10.58 22.15
C ASP A 602 -21.70 -10.10 20.98
N PRO A 603 -22.15 -10.23 19.74
CA PRO A 603 -21.34 -9.86 18.56
C PRO A 603 -21.03 -8.37 18.45
N ASN A 604 -21.70 -7.54 19.26
CA ASN A 604 -21.48 -6.09 19.29
C ASN A 604 -20.41 -5.66 20.29
N LYS A 605 -19.83 -6.57 21.07
CA LYS A 605 -18.77 -6.27 22.04
C LYS A 605 -17.38 -6.61 21.49
N PRO A 606 -16.30 -6.04 22.06
CA PRO A 606 -14.93 -6.49 21.78
C PRO A 606 -14.75 -7.98 22.10
N GLN A 607 -13.76 -8.63 21.46
CA GLN A 607 -13.47 -10.07 21.64
C GLN A 607 -13.08 -10.48 23.07
N GLY A 608 -12.89 -9.52 23.96
CA GLY A 608 -12.67 -9.69 25.37
C GLY A 608 -12.09 -8.41 25.98
N VAL A 609 -12.50 -8.12 27.21
CA VAL A 609 -11.98 -7.00 27.99
C VAL A 609 -11.47 -7.54 29.32
N PHE A 610 -10.14 -7.44 29.53
CA PHE A 610 -9.47 -8.03 30.68
C PHE A 610 -8.67 -6.98 31.45
N LEU A 611 -8.80 -6.97 32.77
CA LEU A 611 -8.00 -6.15 33.67
C LEU A 611 -6.95 -7.03 34.35
N LEU A 612 -5.70 -6.86 33.93
CA LEU A 612 -4.54 -7.58 34.47
C LEU A 612 -4.01 -6.84 35.69
N VAL A 613 -4.18 -7.41 36.87
CA VAL A 613 -3.84 -6.79 38.16
C VAL A 613 -2.69 -7.53 38.83
N GLY A 614 -1.63 -6.83 39.21
CA GLY A 614 -0.52 -7.46 39.91
C GLY A 614 0.72 -6.58 40.03
N PRO A 615 1.78 -7.06 40.72
CA PRO A 615 3.04 -6.35 40.87
C PRO A 615 3.68 -5.97 39.55
N SER A 616 4.65 -5.08 39.57
CA SER A 616 5.43 -4.74 38.38
C SER A 616 6.34 -5.92 37.96
N GLY A 617 6.59 -6.05 36.66
CA GLY A 617 7.53 -7.05 36.14
C GLY A 617 7.08 -8.51 36.18
N VAL A 618 5.78 -8.82 36.43
CA VAL A 618 5.25 -10.20 36.46
C VAL A 618 4.79 -10.72 35.09
N GLY A 619 4.94 -9.93 34.03
CA GLY A 619 4.63 -10.36 32.65
C GLY A 619 3.33 -9.81 32.05
N LYS A 620 2.64 -8.83 32.66
CA LYS A 620 1.37 -8.26 32.14
C LYS A 620 1.50 -7.72 30.73
N THR A 621 2.52 -6.90 30.46
CA THR A 621 2.79 -6.31 29.13
C THR A 621 3.28 -7.37 28.13
N GLU A 622 4.10 -8.34 28.59
CA GLU A 622 4.57 -9.46 27.75
C GLU A 622 3.42 -10.34 27.29
N THR A 623 2.40 -10.52 28.12
CA THR A 623 1.17 -11.24 27.74
C THR A 623 0.47 -10.55 26.57
N ALA A 624 0.33 -9.22 26.60
CA ALA A 624 -0.28 -8.46 25.51
C ALA A 624 0.52 -8.60 24.20
N LEU A 625 1.83 -8.51 24.29
CA LEU A 625 2.75 -8.61 23.16
C LEU A 625 2.72 -10.03 22.56
N THR A 626 2.77 -11.07 23.42
CA THR A 626 2.68 -12.45 22.96
C THR A 626 1.32 -12.75 22.35
N LEU A 627 0.25 -12.24 22.94
CA LEU A 627 -1.10 -12.42 22.42
C LEU A 627 -1.27 -11.78 21.04
N ALA A 628 -0.76 -10.56 20.83
CA ALA A 628 -0.79 -9.91 19.53
C ALA A 628 -0.01 -10.70 18.47
N ASN A 629 1.16 -11.23 18.86
CA ASN A 629 1.98 -12.06 17.97
C ASN A 629 1.27 -13.36 17.57
N GLU A 630 0.61 -14.05 18.52
CA GLU A 630 -0.02 -15.36 18.25
C GLU A 630 -1.39 -15.24 17.56
N LEU A 631 -2.24 -14.26 17.94
CA LEU A 631 -3.57 -14.09 17.35
C LEU A 631 -3.55 -13.38 15.99
N TYR A 632 -2.72 -12.34 15.86
CA TYR A 632 -2.79 -11.42 14.71
C TYR A 632 -1.51 -11.40 13.87
N GLY A 633 -0.50 -12.20 14.20
CA GLY A 633 0.64 -12.44 13.32
C GLY A 633 1.82 -11.48 13.46
N GLY A 634 1.83 -10.60 14.47
CA GLY A 634 2.98 -9.74 14.71
C GLY A 634 2.78 -8.71 15.82
N GLU A 635 3.88 -8.23 16.38
CA GLU A 635 3.90 -7.19 17.41
C GLU A 635 3.32 -5.85 16.92
N GLN A 636 3.30 -5.62 15.61
CA GLN A 636 2.69 -4.46 14.95
C GLN A 636 1.17 -4.36 15.15
N HIS A 637 0.51 -5.46 15.52
CA HIS A 637 -0.91 -5.50 15.85
C HIS A 637 -1.19 -5.24 17.34
N LEU A 638 -0.16 -4.84 18.10
CA LEU A 638 -0.31 -4.34 19.47
C LEU A 638 -0.41 -2.81 19.46
N ILE A 639 -1.56 -2.28 19.86
CA ILE A 639 -1.79 -0.85 20.06
C ILE A 639 -1.57 -0.57 21.55
N THR A 640 -0.44 0.04 21.90
CA THR A 640 -0.12 0.37 23.30
C THR A 640 -0.40 1.83 23.56
N ILE A 641 -1.22 2.10 24.60
CA ILE A 641 -1.51 3.45 25.08
C ILE A 641 -1.14 3.52 26.56
N ASN A 642 -0.17 4.37 26.88
CA ASN A 642 0.24 4.59 28.24
C ASN A 642 -0.72 5.60 28.91
N MET A 643 -1.53 5.12 29.85
CA MET A 643 -2.55 5.93 30.51
C MET A 643 -1.97 6.99 31.45
N SER A 644 -0.68 6.90 31.79
CA SER A 644 -0.01 7.95 32.56
C SER A 644 0.13 9.29 31.81
N GLU A 645 -0.05 9.30 30.48
CA GLU A 645 -0.10 10.51 29.65
C GLU A 645 -1.48 11.20 29.68
N TYR A 646 -2.49 10.52 30.20
CA TYR A 646 -3.91 10.92 30.16
C TYR A 646 -4.49 11.19 31.56
N GLN A 647 -3.74 11.92 32.39
CA GLN A 647 -4.12 12.25 33.77
C GLN A 647 -5.05 13.44 33.88
N GLU A 648 -5.23 14.20 32.80
CA GLU A 648 -6.05 15.41 32.79
C GLU A 648 -7.29 15.27 31.89
N ALA A 649 -8.42 15.88 32.26
CA ALA A 649 -9.68 15.76 31.53
C ALA A 649 -9.59 16.19 30.05
N HIS A 650 -8.77 17.19 29.73
CA HIS A 650 -8.64 17.68 28.34
C HIS A 650 -7.91 16.69 27.41
N THR A 651 -7.17 15.74 27.95
CA THR A 651 -6.44 14.74 27.15
C THR A 651 -7.34 13.70 26.48
N VAL A 652 -8.64 13.60 26.88
CA VAL A 652 -9.65 12.79 26.21
C VAL A 652 -9.74 13.11 24.72
N SER A 653 -9.61 14.39 24.37
CA SER A 653 -9.64 14.84 22.97
C SER A 653 -8.47 14.31 22.14
N SER A 654 -7.31 14.04 22.72
CA SER A 654 -6.19 13.44 21.99
C SER A 654 -6.39 11.93 21.72
N LEU A 655 -7.15 11.21 22.56
CA LEU A 655 -7.50 9.81 22.32
C LEU A 655 -8.56 9.64 21.23
N LYS A 656 -9.58 10.46 21.28
CA LYS A 656 -10.78 10.35 20.44
C LYS A 656 -10.72 11.26 19.19
N GLY A 657 -9.89 12.30 19.21
CA GLY A 657 -9.84 13.39 18.21
C GLY A 657 -10.54 14.65 18.72
N ALA A 658 -10.05 15.81 18.30
CA ALA A 658 -10.59 17.10 18.72
C ALA A 658 -11.91 17.40 18.00
N PRO A 659 -12.96 17.88 18.72
CA PRO A 659 -14.21 18.26 18.10
C PRO A 659 -14.07 19.54 17.25
N PRO A 660 -15.04 19.84 16.35
CA PRO A 660 -15.01 21.03 15.51
C PRO A 660 -14.82 22.31 16.30
N GLY A 661 -13.88 23.15 15.89
CA GLY A 661 -13.55 24.43 16.51
C GLY A 661 -12.40 24.40 17.52
N TYR A 662 -11.83 23.24 17.83
CA TYR A 662 -10.66 23.11 18.70
C TYR A 662 -9.37 22.91 17.88
N VAL A 663 -8.24 23.26 18.48
CA VAL A 663 -6.91 23.02 17.88
C VAL A 663 -6.69 21.51 17.71
N GLY A 664 -6.30 21.08 16.50
CA GLY A 664 -6.16 19.65 16.17
C GLY A 664 -7.41 19.02 15.53
N TYR A 665 -8.45 19.79 15.23
CA TYR A 665 -9.58 19.29 14.42
C TYR A 665 -9.11 18.82 13.04
N GLY A 666 -9.58 17.63 12.62
CA GLY A 666 -9.13 16.98 11.37
C GLY A 666 -7.87 16.12 11.55
N GLN A 667 -7.25 16.13 12.74
CA GLN A 667 -6.28 15.11 13.12
C GLN A 667 -7.03 14.05 13.93
N GLY A 668 -7.05 12.80 13.47
CA GLY A 668 -7.69 11.70 14.18
C GLY A 668 -7.10 11.51 15.58
N GLY A 669 -7.88 10.95 16.51
CA GLY A 669 -7.38 10.62 17.86
C GLY A 669 -6.39 9.46 17.82
N VAL A 670 -5.45 9.44 18.78
CA VAL A 670 -4.40 8.39 18.84
C VAL A 670 -5.01 6.99 18.89
N LEU A 671 -6.01 6.77 19.74
CA LEU A 671 -6.68 5.48 19.86
C LEU A 671 -7.57 5.19 18.65
N THR A 672 -8.41 6.14 18.26
CA THR A 672 -9.38 5.95 17.18
C THR A 672 -8.70 5.69 15.84
N GLU A 673 -7.64 6.43 15.53
CA GLU A 673 -6.88 6.26 14.30
C GLU A 673 -6.07 4.96 14.28
N ALA A 674 -5.47 4.57 15.41
CA ALA A 674 -4.73 3.31 15.52
C ALA A 674 -5.65 2.09 15.31
N VAL A 675 -6.85 2.07 15.92
CA VAL A 675 -7.82 0.99 15.74
C VAL A 675 -8.45 1.02 14.34
N ARG A 676 -8.70 2.19 13.78
CA ARG A 676 -9.17 2.32 12.40
C ARG A 676 -8.20 1.73 11.39
N ARG A 677 -6.89 1.91 11.62
CA ARG A 677 -5.84 1.33 10.78
C ARG A 677 -5.67 -0.17 11.01
N ASN A 678 -5.81 -0.63 12.25
CA ASN A 678 -5.62 -2.02 12.65
C ASN A 678 -6.84 -2.52 13.42
N PRO A 679 -7.97 -2.84 12.75
CA PRO A 679 -9.20 -3.28 13.43
C PRO A 679 -9.06 -4.66 14.09
N TYR A 680 -8.14 -5.50 13.62
CA TYR A 680 -7.76 -6.77 14.24
C TYR A 680 -6.48 -6.59 15.04
N SER A 681 -6.60 -6.22 16.31
CA SER A 681 -5.46 -5.87 17.15
C SER A 681 -5.72 -6.17 18.62
N VAL A 682 -4.63 -6.25 19.38
CA VAL A 682 -4.66 -6.19 20.85
C VAL A 682 -4.48 -4.73 21.25
N VAL A 683 -5.44 -4.18 21.98
CA VAL A 683 -5.36 -2.82 22.55
C VAL A 683 -4.91 -2.93 24.00
N LEU A 684 -3.71 -2.45 24.30
CA LEU A 684 -3.14 -2.42 25.62
C LEU A 684 -3.27 -1.02 26.23
N LEU A 685 -4.04 -0.89 27.28
CA LEU A 685 -4.17 0.32 28.11
C LEU A 685 -3.30 0.14 29.34
N ASP A 686 -2.07 0.67 29.31
CA ASP A 686 -1.09 0.43 30.36
C ASP A 686 -1.28 1.45 31.51
N GLU A 687 -1.23 0.98 32.76
CA GLU A 687 -1.37 1.77 33.99
C GLU A 687 -2.72 2.54 34.07
N ILE A 688 -3.84 1.85 33.82
CA ILE A 688 -5.20 2.46 33.74
C ILE A 688 -5.61 3.22 35.00
N GLU A 689 -5.07 2.88 36.18
CA GLU A 689 -5.30 3.58 37.45
C GLU A 689 -4.83 5.02 37.45
N LYS A 690 -3.92 5.40 36.53
CA LYS A 690 -3.40 6.77 36.43
C LYS A 690 -4.24 7.66 35.54
N ALA A 691 -5.15 7.08 34.76
CA ALA A 691 -6.02 7.81 33.84
C ALA A 691 -7.06 8.64 34.61
N HIS A 692 -7.35 9.83 34.08
CA HIS A 692 -8.47 10.66 34.57
C HIS A 692 -9.82 9.91 34.49
N SER A 693 -10.77 10.21 35.38
CA SER A 693 -12.09 9.55 35.38
C SER A 693 -12.85 9.67 34.06
N ASP A 694 -12.75 10.81 33.38
CA ASP A 694 -13.40 11.04 32.08
C ASP A 694 -12.83 10.16 30.96
N VAL A 695 -11.54 9.82 31.04
CA VAL A 695 -10.90 8.86 30.12
C VAL A 695 -11.47 7.46 30.38
N GLN A 696 -11.64 7.07 31.66
CA GLN A 696 -12.26 5.79 31.98
C GLN A 696 -13.71 5.72 31.47
N GLU A 697 -14.50 6.84 31.57
CA GLU A 697 -15.85 6.91 31.07
C GLU A 697 -15.97 6.74 29.54
N LEU A 698 -14.97 7.18 28.77
CA LEU A 698 -14.91 6.97 27.34
C LEU A 698 -15.00 5.48 26.99
N PHE A 699 -14.32 4.64 27.76
CA PHE A 699 -14.26 3.21 27.50
C PHE A 699 -15.55 2.46 27.83
N TYR A 700 -16.51 3.04 28.56
CA TYR A 700 -17.83 2.40 28.75
C TYR A 700 -18.53 2.15 27.42
N GLN A 701 -18.45 3.12 26.51
CA GLN A 701 -19.04 2.99 25.19
C GLN A 701 -18.38 1.88 24.38
N VAL A 702 -17.05 1.79 24.45
CA VAL A 702 -16.27 0.75 23.76
C VAL A 702 -16.61 -0.64 24.30
N PHE A 703 -16.68 -0.80 25.65
CA PHE A 703 -16.90 -2.10 26.26
C PHE A 703 -18.35 -2.61 26.10
N ASP A 704 -19.33 -1.71 26.06
CA ASP A 704 -20.74 -2.07 25.93
C ASP A 704 -21.20 -2.23 24.48
N LYS A 705 -20.71 -1.37 23.57
CA LYS A 705 -21.18 -1.30 22.17
C LYS A 705 -20.12 -1.71 21.15
N GLY A 706 -18.88 -1.91 21.55
CA GLY A 706 -17.76 -2.20 20.63
C GLY A 706 -17.50 -1.09 19.60
N THR A 707 -17.96 0.14 19.86
CA THR A 707 -17.79 1.26 18.95
C THR A 707 -17.47 2.55 19.70
N LEU A 708 -16.72 3.44 19.03
CA LEU A 708 -16.38 4.77 19.52
C LEU A 708 -16.51 5.79 18.41
N GLU A 709 -17.23 6.89 18.64
CA GLU A 709 -17.23 8.02 17.70
C GLU A 709 -15.96 8.85 17.87
N ASP A 710 -15.28 9.16 16.77
CA ASP A 710 -14.15 10.08 16.77
C ASP A 710 -14.59 11.56 16.84
N GLY A 711 -13.63 12.50 16.83
CA GLY A 711 -13.90 13.94 16.85
C GLY A 711 -14.60 14.48 15.59
N GLU A 712 -14.64 13.72 14.50
CA GLU A 712 -15.32 14.05 13.25
C GLU A 712 -16.71 13.41 13.13
N GLY A 713 -17.11 12.59 14.12
CA GLY A 713 -18.37 11.85 14.15
C GLY A 713 -18.35 10.56 13.31
N ARG A 714 -17.16 10.02 12.99
CA ARG A 714 -17.02 8.68 12.42
C ARG A 714 -17.10 7.65 13.51
N VAL A 715 -17.80 6.56 13.23
CA VAL A 715 -17.90 5.42 14.14
C VAL A 715 -16.73 4.47 13.88
N ILE A 716 -15.88 4.29 14.89
CA ILE A 716 -14.74 3.38 14.86
C ILE A 716 -15.14 2.07 15.51
N ASP A 717 -14.90 0.95 14.84
CA ASP A 717 -15.28 -0.40 15.27
C ASP A 717 -14.16 -1.06 16.08
N PHE A 718 -14.48 -1.50 17.30
CA PHE A 718 -13.61 -2.23 18.24
C PHE A 718 -14.00 -3.70 18.41
N LYS A 719 -15.02 -4.19 17.68
CA LYS A 719 -15.57 -5.55 17.88
C LYS A 719 -14.53 -6.65 17.64
N ASN A 720 -13.58 -6.39 16.75
CA ASN A 720 -12.52 -7.34 16.42
C ASN A 720 -11.25 -7.16 17.26
N THR A 721 -11.28 -6.27 18.26
CA THR A 721 -10.14 -6.03 19.16
C THR A 721 -10.25 -6.86 20.43
N THR A 722 -9.09 -7.28 20.97
CA THR A 722 -8.97 -7.77 22.35
C THR A 722 -8.39 -6.66 23.21
N ILE A 723 -9.09 -6.25 24.25
CA ILE A 723 -8.68 -5.11 25.08
C ILE A 723 -8.09 -5.62 26.39
N LEU A 724 -6.84 -5.27 26.64
CA LEU A 724 -6.10 -5.57 27.86
C LEU A 724 -5.81 -4.28 28.60
N LEU A 725 -6.17 -4.23 29.85
CA LEU A 725 -5.86 -3.13 30.78
C LEU A 725 -4.86 -3.65 31.79
N THR A 726 -3.80 -2.92 32.06
CA THR A 726 -2.89 -3.28 33.16
C THR A 726 -3.09 -2.34 34.34
N SER A 727 -2.97 -2.88 35.53
CA SER A 727 -3.00 -2.09 36.76
C SER A 727 -2.08 -2.64 37.82
N ASN A 728 -1.45 -1.73 38.54
CA ASN A 728 -0.71 -2.02 39.76
C ASN A 728 -1.56 -1.81 41.02
N ALA A 729 -2.84 -1.47 40.86
CA ALA A 729 -3.79 -1.30 41.97
C ALA A 729 -3.94 -2.61 42.77
N GLY A 730 -3.68 -2.56 44.05
CA GLY A 730 -3.75 -3.75 44.90
C GLY A 730 -2.52 -4.63 44.90
N SER A 731 -1.40 -4.22 44.27
CA SER A 731 -0.14 -4.96 44.29
C SER A 731 0.34 -5.26 45.69
N SER A 732 0.21 -4.30 46.62
CA SER A 732 0.56 -4.49 48.05
C SER A 732 -0.30 -5.56 48.72
N ALA A 733 -1.59 -5.68 48.35
CA ALA A 733 -2.45 -6.73 48.89
C ALA A 733 -2.07 -8.11 48.35
N ILE A 734 -1.71 -8.23 47.08
CA ILE A 734 -1.19 -9.46 46.50
C ILE A 734 0.11 -9.88 47.18
N MET A 735 1.03 -8.93 47.30
CA MET A 735 2.32 -9.19 47.97
C MET A 735 2.13 -9.65 49.42
N GLN A 736 1.25 -9.01 50.17
CA GLN A 736 0.95 -9.42 51.56
C GLN A 736 0.33 -10.81 51.63
N ALA A 737 -0.52 -11.19 50.68
CA ALA A 737 -1.15 -12.49 50.65
C ALA A 737 -0.18 -13.62 50.29
N CYS A 738 0.84 -13.34 49.46
CA CYS A 738 1.79 -14.33 48.96
C CYS A 738 3.15 -14.30 49.65
N LEU A 739 3.58 -13.15 50.23
CA LEU A 739 4.90 -12.97 50.79
C LEU A 739 5.10 -13.83 52.06
N ASN A 740 6.27 -14.44 52.20
CA ASN A 740 6.62 -15.33 53.32
C ASN A 740 5.78 -16.62 53.48
N ARG A 741 5.10 -17.01 52.38
CA ARG A 741 4.41 -18.30 52.35
C ARG A 741 4.97 -19.18 51.23
N PRO A 742 5.07 -20.51 51.45
CA PRO A 742 5.36 -21.44 50.37
C PRO A 742 4.31 -21.29 49.25
N VAL A 743 4.69 -21.57 48.01
CA VAL A 743 3.78 -21.46 46.85
C VAL A 743 2.52 -22.31 47.01
N GLU A 744 2.64 -23.43 47.73
CA GLU A 744 1.53 -24.36 48.00
C GLU A 744 0.44 -23.77 48.94
N GLU A 745 0.80 -22.76 49.75
CA GLU A 745 -0.08 -22.04 50.69
C GLU A 745 -0.59 -20.71 50.13
N TRP A 746 -0.26 -20.40 48.89
CA TRP A 746 -0.80 -19.18 48.27
C TRP A 746 -2.33 -19.25 48.08
N PRO A 747 -3.02 -18.12 48.26
CA PRO A 747 -4.47 -18.08 48.05
C PRO A 747 -4.80 -18.49 46.60
N THR A 748 -5.94 -19.11 46.42
CA THR A 748 -6.46 -19.36 45.09
C THR A 748 -6.70 -18.03 44.37
N ALA A 749 -6.72 -18.05 43.04
CA ALA A 749 -6.95 -16.82 42.27
C ALA A 749 -8.32 -16.17 42.58
N GLU A 750 -9.32 -16.96 42.91
CA GLU A 750 -10.66 -16.49 43.27
C GLU A 750 -10.63 -15.77 44.66
N GLU A 751 -9.96 -16.34 45.64
CA GLU A 751 -9.73 -15.72 46.93
C GLU A 751 -8.92 -14.43 46.78
N LEU A 752 -7.92 -14.43 45.92
CA LEU A 752 -7.10 -13.26 45.64
C LEU A 752 -7.93 -12.12 44.99
N ILE A 753 -8.86 -12.44 44.11
CA ILE A 753 -9.79 -11.47 43.49
C ILE A 753 -10.66 -10.85 44.59
N GLU A 754 -11.17 -11.62 45.56
CA GLU A 754 -11.96 -11.10 46.67
C GLU A 754 -11.12 -10.15 47.55
N HIS A 755 -9.88 -10.49 47.83
CA HIS A 755 -8.94 -9.61 48.57
C HIS A 755 -8.60 -8.33 47.81
N LEU A 756 -8.61 -8.36 46.48
CA LEU A 756 -8.32 -7.20 45.62
C LEU A 756 -9.51 -6.21 45.52
N LYS A 757 -10.74 -6.68 45.63
CA LYS A 757 -11.96 -5.85 45.47
C LYS A 757 -11.92 -4.53 46.25
N PRO A 758 -11.56 -4.48 47.56
CA PRO A 758 -11.52 -3.22 48.29
C PRO A 758 -10.52 -2.20 47.75
N SER A 759 -9.38 -2.68 47.25
CA SER A 759 -8.34 -1.83 46.65
C SER A 759 -8.74 -1.35 45.25
N LEU A 760 -9.39 -2.19 44.48
CA LEU A 760 -9.90 -1.84 43.14
C LEU A 760 -11.05 -0.84 43.21
N TYR A 761 -12.00 -0.99 44.20
CA TYR A 761 -13.10 -0.05 44.39
C TYR A 761 -12.65 1.35 44.85
N LYS A 762 -11.47 1.50 45.40
CA LYS A 762 -10.89 2.83 45.73
C LYS A 762 -10.46 3.59 44.48
N GLN A 763 -10.07 2.89 43.42
CA GLN A 763 -9.50 3.51 42.22
C GLN A 763 -10.45 3.49 41.03
N PHE A 764 -11.32 2.50 40.96
CA PHE A 764 -12.24 2.29 39.83
C PHE A 764 -13.70 2.31 40.30
N LYS A 765 -14.58 2.93 39.51
CA LYS A 765 -16.03 2.84 39.76
C LYS A 765 -16.50 1.38 39.59
N PRO A 766 -17.43 0.88 40.43
CA PRO A 766 -17.97 -0.48 40.32
C PRO A 766 -18.55 -0.78 38.93
N ALA A 767 -19.14 0.21 38.27
CA ALA A 767 -19.66 0.10 36.92
C ALA A 767 -18.58 -0.17 35.86
N PHE A 768 -17.38 0.33 36.08
CA PHE A 768 -16.21 0.09 35.20
C PHE A 768 -15.71 -1.35 35.35
N LEU A 769 -15.52 -1.80 36.58
CA LEU A 769 -15.08 -3.14 36.90
C LEU A 769 -16.06 -4.24 36.45
N GLY A 770 -17.37 -3.96 36.49
CA GLY A 770 -18.40 -4.92 36.05
C GLY A 770 -18.41 -5.21 34.54
N ARG A 771 -17.63 -4.46 33.73
CA ARG A 771 -17.54 -4.61 32.27
C ARG A 771 -16.29 -5.36 31.79
N MET A 772 -15.44 -5.76 32.73
CA MET A 772 -14.18 -6.43 32.41
C MET A 772 -13.97 -7.65 33.29
N ARG A 773 -13.19 -8.61 32.82
CA ARG A 773 -12.74 -9.74 33.61
C ARG A 773 -11.49 -9.35 34.36
N VAL A 774 -11.53 -9.40 35.70
CA VAL A 774 -10.36 -9.14 36.55
C VAL A 774 -9.51 -10.39 36.59
N VAL A 775 -8.25 -10.26 36.19
CA VAL A 775 -7.28 -11.37 36.10
C VAL A 775 -6.09 -11.03 37.01
N PRO A 776 -5.94 -11.71 38.17
CA PRO A 776 -4.82 -11.48 39.06
C PRO A 776 -3.55 -12.13 38.51
N TYR A 777 -2.43 -11.44 38.67
CA TYR A 777 -1.06 -11.94 38.39
C TYR A 777 -0.32 -12.15 39.71
N PHE A 778 0.23 -13.33 39.84
CA PHE A 778 0.99 -13.71 41.04
C PHE A 778 2.41 -13.15 41.01
N PRO A 779 3.04 -12.92 42.19
CA PRO A 779 4.45 -12.61 42.27
C PRO A 779 5.33 -13.74 41.71
N LEU A 780 6.50 -13.40 41.22
CA LEU A 780 7.47 -14.40 40.74
C LEU A 780 8.25 -14.99 41.90
N HIS A 781 8.32 -16.31 42.01
CA HIS A 781 9.16 -17.03 42.98
C HIS A 781 10.49 -17.40 42.32
N ASP A 782 11.48 -17.76 43.13
CA ASP A 782 12.87 -17.96 42.74
C ASP A 782 13.05 -18.97 41.59
N ASP A 783 12.32 -20.10 41.61
CA ASP A 783 12.42 -21.10 40.54
C ASP A 783 11.94 -20.54 39.17
N LEU A 784 10.90 -19.68 39.18
CA LEU A 784 10.45 -19.01 37.96
C LEU A 784 11.48 -17.95 37.49
N LEU A 785 12.09 -17.21 38.42
CA LEU A 785 13.14 -16.25 38.09
C LEU A 785 14.34 -16.94 37.44
N VAL A 786 14.75 -18.13 37.94
CA VAL A 786 15.79 -18.96 37.31
C VAL A 786 15.42 -19.32 35.86
N ARG A 787 14.19 -19.75 35.63
CA ARG A 787 13.73 -20.09 34.28
C ARG A 787 13.70 -18.85 33.34
N ILE A 788 13.29 -17.70 33.85
CA ILE A 788 13.29 -16.43 33.12
C ILE A 788 14.72 -15.99 32.78
N ILE A 789 15.68 -16.09 33.75
CA ILE A 789 17.09 -15.77 33.54
C ILE A 789 17.65 -16.67 32.43
N LYS A 790 17.45 -17.99 32.50
CA LYS A 790 17.88 -18.94 31.45
C LYS A 790 17.30 -18.64 30.09
N HIS A 791 15.99 -18.31 30.01
CA HIS A 791 15.34 -17.92 28.75
C HIS A 791 15.93 -16.63 28.16
N LYS A 792 16.17 -15.61 28.98
CA LYS A 792 16.78 -14.33 28.52
C LYS A 792 18.23 -14.51 28.08
N LEU A 793 19.04 -15.26 28.84
CA LEU A 793 20.40 -15.63 28.43
C LEU A 793 20.40 -16.40 27.12
N GLY A 794 19.48 -17.36 26.94
CA GLY A 794 19.31 -18.09 25.69
C GLY A 794 18.99 -17.19 24.48
N LYS A 795 18.17 -16.15 24.64
CA LYS A 795 17.93 -15.16 23.59
C LYS A 795 19.19 -14.35 23.23
N ILE A 796 19.98 -13.98 24.24
CA ILE A 796 21.23 -13.23 24.03
C ILE A 796 22.24 -14.12 23.30
N THR A 797 22.44 -15.38 23.76
CA THR A 797 23.36 -16.33 23.12
C THR A 797 22.99 -16.60 21.65
N ALA A 798 21.72 -16.86 21.35
CA ALA A 798 21.25 -17.07 19.98
C ALA A 798 21.46 -15.84 19.08
N ARG A 799 21.31 -14.61 19.62
CA ARG A 799 21.58 -13.38 18.88
C ARG A 799 23.05 -13.24 18.50
N ILE A 800 23.95 -13.54 19.44
CA ILE A 800 25.40 -13.45 19.23
C ILE A 800 25.86 -14.51 18.23
N GLU A 801 25.35 -15.73 18.36
CA GLU A 801 25.67 -16.83 17.45
C GLU A 801 25.23 -16.49 16.00
N LYS A 802 24.01 -15.94 15.83
CA LYS A 802 23.51 -15.51 14.52
C LYS A 802 24.33 -14.37 13.91
N GLN A 803 24.82 -13.43 14.74
CA GLN A 803 25.48 -12.22 14.24
C GLN A 803 26.98 -12.41 14.01
N TYR A 804 27.66 -13.18 14.86
CA TYR A 804 29.12 -13.31 14.86
C TYR A 804 29.61 -14.74 14.62
N GLY A 805 28.71 -15.75 14.57
CA GLY A 805 29.09 -17.15 14.46
C GLY A 805 29.79 -17.71 15.73
N THR A 806 29.76 -16.97 16.85
CA THR A 806 30.39 -17.33 18.12
C THR A 806 29.39 -17.97 19.05
N GLN A 807 29.67 -19.18 19.52
CA GLN A 807 28.85 -19.91 20.48
C GLN A 807 29.04 -19.37 21.88
N VAL A 808 28.00 -18.93 22.58
CA VAL A 808 28.09 -18.46 23.95
C VAL A 808 27.48 -19.51 24.89
N GLN A 809 28.27 -19.94 25.89
CA GLN A 809 27.84 -20.86 26.94
C GLN A 809 27.88 -20.17 28.29
N TYR A 810 26.99 -20.53 29.19
CA TYR A 810 26.97 -19.97 30.56
C TYR A 810 26.84 -21.07 31.61
N SER A 811 27.42 -20.81 32.81
CA SER A 811 27.39 -21.75 33.94
C SER A 811 26.10 -21.59 34.76
N ASP A 812 25.73 -22.64 35.51
CA ASP A 812 24.66 -22.54 36.50
C ASP A 812 25.02 -21.60 37.65
N ASP A 813 26.31 -21.49 38.03
CA ASP A 813 26.78 -20.54 39.02
C ASP A 813 26.52 -19.07 38.64
N LEU A 814 26.59 -18.73 37.33
CA LEU A 814 26.16 -17.42 36.83
C LEU A 814 24.67 -17.18 37.07
N VAL A 815 23.83 -18.20 36.85
CA VAL A 815 22.40 -18.07 37.07
C VAL A 815 22.08 -17.84 38.55
N GLU A 816 22.76 -18.55 39.46
CA GLU A 816 22.65 -18.37 40.92
C GLU A 816 23.11 -16.97 41.35
N LEU A 817 24.21 -16.48 40.80
CA LEU A 817 24.70 -15.13 41.06
C LEU A 817 23.71 -14.05 40.58
N LEU A 818 23.16 -14.22 39.40
CA LEU A 818 22.14 -13.28 38.87
C LEU A 818 20.85 -13.31 39.71
N LEU A 819 20.42 -14.49 40.18
CA LEU A 819 19.31 -14.64 41.11
C LEU A 819 19.56 -13.94 42.43
N SER A 820 20.73 -14.13 43.04
CA SER A 820 21.10 -13.50 44.32
C SER A 820 21.14 -11.98 44.26
N ARG A 821 21.41 -11.41 43.07
CA ARG A 821 21.34 -9.97 42.81
C ARG A 821 19.94 -9.44 42.54
N CYS A 822 18.95 -10.32 42.26
CA CYS A 822 17.55 -9.98 42.10
C CYS A 822 16.84 -9.79 43.45
N THR A 823 17.30 -8.86 44.28
CA THR A 823 16.80 -8.63 45.64
C THR A 823 15.52 -7.80 45.71
N GLU A 824 15.17 -7.10 44.67
CA GLU A 824 13.96 -6.25 44.62
C GLU A 824 12.72 -7.08 44.19
N VAL A 825 11.96 -7.51 45.16
CA VAL A 825 10.75 -8.33 44.96
C VAL A 825 9.68 -7.58 44.17
N ASP A 826 9.64 -6.24 44.30
CA ASP A 826 8.64 -5.38 43.63
C ASP A 826 8.89 -5.17 42.13
N SER A 827 10.13 -5.40 41.68
CA SER A 827 10.56 -5.16 40.28
C SER A 827 10.44 -6.39 39.36
N GLY A 828 10.27 -7.60 39.92
CA GLY A 828 10.09 -8.86 39.23
C GLY A 828 11.12 -9.10 38.10
N ALA A 829 10.66 -9.55 36.94
CA ALA A 829 11.52 -9.85 35.79
C ALA A 829 12.22 -8.61 35.17
N ARG A 830 11.78 -7.36 35.50
CA ARG A 830 12.48 -6.14 35.08
C ARG A 830 13.85 -6.01 35.77
N ASN A 831 13.97 -6.49 37.01
CA ASN A 831 15.25 -6.48 37.70
C ASN A 831 16.26 -7.36 36.96
N VAL A 832 15.86 -8.51 36.46
CA VAL A 832 16.71 -9.38 35.62
C VAL A 832 17.23 -8.63 34.40
N ASP A 833 16.37 -7.90 33.70
CA ASP A 833 16.78 -7.10 32.54
C ASP A 833 17.75 -6.01 32.88
N ASN A 834 17.52 -5.30 33.99
CA ASN A 834 18.44 -4.26 34.48
C ASN A 834 19.81 -4.84 34.82
N ILE A 835 19.88 -5.97 35.50
CA ILE A 835 21.13 -6.62 35.85
C ILE A 835 21.84 -7.12 34.58
N LEU A 836 21.15 -7.77 33.63
CA LEU A 836 21.78 -8.23 32.40
C LEU A 836 22.32 -7.05 31.57
N ASN A 837 21.54 -5.97 31.44
CA ASN A 837 21.92 -4.79 30.66
C ASN A 837 23.05 -3.98 31.32
N SER A 838 23.15 -3.96 32.66
CA SER A 838 24.16 -3.18 33.38
C SER A 838 25.45 -3.94 33.67
N THR A 839 25.41 -5.28 33.70
CA THR A 839 26.57 -6.08 34.10
C THR A 839 27.06 -7.03 33.01
N VAL A 840 26.20 -7.91 32.51
CA VAL A 840 26.61 -8.98 31.58
C VAL A 840 26.85 -8.45 30.16
N LEU A 841 25.91 -7.69 29.60
CA LEU A 841 25.99 -7.24 28.20
C LEU A 841 27.14 -6.24 27.95
N PRO A 842 27.39 -5.22 28.77
CA PRO A 842 28.51 -4.29 28.53
C PRO A 842 29.87 -4.97 28.53
N ALA A 843 30.10 -5.90 29.47
CA ALA A 843 31.36 -6.64 29.56
C ALA A 843 31.51 -7.59 28.35
N LEU A 844 30.47 -8.34 28.00
CA LEU A 844 30.46 -9.22 26.83
C LEU A 844 30.69 -8.44 25.54
N ALA A 845 30.08 -7.25 25.41
CA ALA A 845 30.29 -6.37 24.27
C ALA A 845 31.74 -5.89 24.16
N THR A 846 32.39 -5.58 25.30
CA THR A 846 33.79 -5.19 25.32
C THR A 846 34.68 -6.32 24.83
N GLU A 847 34.47 -7.56 25.29
CA GLU A 847 35.22 -8.73 24.84
C GLU A 847 35.08 -9.02 23.37
N ILE A 848 33.84 -8.94 22.87
CA ILE A 848 33.58 -9.11 21.41
C ILE A 848 34.24 -8.01 20.59
N LEU A 849 34.18 -6.74 21.03
CA LEU A 849 34.79 -5.62 20.31
C LEU A 849 36.33 -5.71 20.31
N VAL A 850 36.93 -6.15 21.38
CA VAL A 850 38.40 -6.40 21.47
C VAL A 850 38.77 -7.53 20.48
N ALA A 851 38.01 -8.63 20.48
CA ALA A 851 38.23 -9.75 19.55
C ALA A 851 38.07 -9.34 18.10
N LEU A 852 37.10 -8.46 17.78
CA LEU A 852 36.92 -7.89 16.46
C LEU A 852 38.09 -6.98 16.05
N ALA A 853 38.60 -6.16 16.96
CA ALA A 853 39.76 -5.29 16.73
C ALA A 853 41.06 -6.11 16.48
N GLU A 854 41.17 -7.25 17.12
CA GLU A 854 42.30 -8.19 16.93
C GLU A 854 42.10 -9.12 15.71
N GLN A 855 40.96 -9.04 15.00
CA GLN A 855 40.56 -9.92 13.89
C GLN A 855 40.56 -11.42 14.26
N LYS A 856 40.31 -11.74 15.52
CA LYS A 856 40.28 -13.10 16.07
C LYS A 856 38.98 -13.29 16.86
N LEU A 857 37.88 -13.53 16.18
CA LEU A 857 36.65 -13.89 16.86
C LEU A 857 36.78 -15.28 17.50
N PRO A 858 36.49 -15.43 18.82
CA PRO A 858 36.51 -16.72 19.50
C PRO A 858 35.35 -17.60 18.95
N LYS A 859 35.59 -18.90 18.85
CA LYS A 859 34.55 -19.88 18.48
C LYS A 859 33.57 -20.08 19.63
N ILE A 860 34.05 -20.05 20.86
CA ILE A 860 33.26 -20.27 22.08
C ILE A 860 33.62 -19.20 23.11
N ILE A 861 32.58 -18.57 23.66
CA ILE A 861 32.72 -17.70 24.85
C ILE A 861 32.00 -18.39 26.01
N MET A 862 32.69 -18.65 27.11
CA MET A 862 32.06 -19.17 28.32
C MET A 862 31.94 -18.05 29.35
N ILE A 863 30.72 -17.84 29.84
CA ILE A 863 30.42 -16.88 30.92
C ILE A 863 30.27 -17.67 32.22
N ASP A 864 31.11 -17.42 33.16
CA ASP A 864 31.14 -18.09 34.48
C ASP A 864 31.06 -17.07 35.62
N ALA A 865 30.67 -17.52 36.80
CA ALA A 865 30.67 -16.70 38.02
C ALA A 865 31.63 -17.29 39.05
N LYS A 866 32.50 -16.47 39.56
CA LYS A 866 33.44 -16.87 40.63
C LYS A 866 33.71 -15.72 41.59
N ASP A 867 33.60 -16.01 42.88
CA ASP A 867 33.87 -15.02 43.94
C ASP A 867 33.03 -13.72 43.80
N ASP A 868 31.73 -13.86 43.43
CA ASP A 868 30.77 -12.77 43.15
C ASP A 868 31.08 -11.90 41.91
N GLU A 869 32.10 -12.26 41.10
CA GLU A 869 32.44 -11.59 39.85
C GLU A 869 32.12 -12.45 38.63
N ILE A 870 31.71 -11.80 37.55
CA ILE A 870 31.42 -12.47 36.27
C ILE A 870 32.71 -12.54 35.46
N GLN A 871 33.12 -13.76 35.08
CA GLN A 871 34.32 -14.02 34.30
C GLN A 871 33.98 -14.48 32.91
N TYR A 872 34.69 -13.97 31.91
CA TYR A 872 34.55 -14.32 30.51
C TYR A 872 35.76 -15.10 30.04
N VAL A 873 35.59 -16.33 29.59
CA VAL A 873 36.65 -17.19 29.08
C VAL A 873 36.48 -17.38 27.59
N LEU A 874 37.42 -16.87 26.80
CA LEU A 874 37.44 -17.01 25.34
C LEU A 874 38.12 -18.33 24.99
N ASP A 875 37.52 -19.13 24.09
CA ASP A 875 38.00 -20.44 23.63
C ASP A 875 38.50 -21.36 24.74
N PRO A 876 37.63 -21.77 25.68
CA PRO A 876 38.07 -22.60 26.80
C PRO A 876 38.60 -23.93 26.29
N VAL A 877 39.87 -24.25 26.62
CA VAL A 877 40.46 -25.56 26.35
C VAL A 877 39.59 -26.64 27.03
N ALA A 878 39.08 -27.59 26.28
CA ALA A 878 38.19 -28.63 26.78
C ALA A 878 38.86 -29.41 27.95
N LYS A 879 38.55 -29.04 29.19
CA LYS A 879 38.84 -29.89 30.36
C LYS A 879 37.89 -31.07 30.28
N ALA A 880 38.46 -32.26 30.01
CA ALA A 880 37.76 -33.54 29.94
C ALA A 880 36.79 -33.68 31.13
N ALA A 881 35.51 -33.84 30.83
CA ALA A 881 34.44 -34.07 31.80
C ALA A 881 34.79 -35.32 32.64
N LYS A 882 35.22 -35.15 33.88
CA LYS A 882 35.22 -36.22 34.85
C LYS A 882 33.79 -36.65 35.12
N LYS A 883 33.39 -37.81 34.55
CA LYS A 883 32.18 -38.53 34.93
C LYS A 883 32.19 -38.74 36.43
N ARG A 884 31.40 -38.01 37.19
CA ARG A 884 31.04 -38.38 38.55
C ARG A 884 30.17 -39.66 38.48
N THR A 885 30.78 -40.80 38.64
CA THR A 885 30.12 -42.07 38.93
C THR A 885 29.34 -41.94 40.24
N SER A 886 28.05 -41.93 40.19
CA SER A 886 27.17 -42.06 41.34
C SER A 886 27.43 -43.41 42.03
N LYS A 887 28.12 -43.36 43.20
CA LYS A 887 28.13 -44.48 44.16
C LYS A 887 26.69 -44.65 44.69
N LYS A 888 26.04 -45.73 44.30
CA LYS A 888 24.90 -46.28 45.01
C LYS A 888 25.36 -46.67 46.40
N LEU A 889 24.93 -45.98 47.43
CA LEU A 889 24.89 -46.52 48.78
C LEU A 889 23.68 -47.48 48.88
N LYS A 890 23.96 -48.79 48.95
CA LYS A 890 23.09 -49.74 49.60
C LYS A 890 23.34 -49.58 51.11
N SER A 891 22.32 -49.31 51.88
CA SER A 891 22.30 -49.59 53.31
C SER A 891 21.01 -50.33 53.64
N GLU A 892 21.24 -51.47 54.12
CA GLU A 892 20.39 -52.31 54.92
C GLU A 892 19.85 -51.56 56.14
N VAL A 893 18.70 -51.91 56.49
CA VAL A 893 17.81 -52.04 57.63
C VAL A 893 16.56 -51.24 57.54
#